data_a27c303cb9eba03771f97476e2602b7b
#
_entry.id   a27c303cb9eba03771f97476e2602b7b
#
_cell.length_a   1.000
_cell.length_b   1.000
_cell.length_c   1.000
_cell.angle_alpha   90.00
_cell.angle_beta   90.00
_cell.angle_gamma   90.00
#
_symmetry.space_group_name_H-M   'P 1'
#
loop_
_entity.id
_entity.type
_entity.pdbx_description
1 polymer ?
#
loop_
_entity_poly.entity_id
_entity_poly.type
_entity_poly.pdbx_seq_one_letter_code
_entity_poly.pdbx_strand_id
1 'polypeptide(L)'
;MLCAQMAIEAKDSVAISSESEERFEVDWGSEDSTRVNAITSEVELFGNAFVAMDDIRLEAYRIVYSSQKNQACAYGTRDSLGDWIGRPVMTQGGQTFEQDELCFDLKSRRGLSRKAVTVQGESVFHAEVAKRQSDQRIHVANAKFTTCNADNPHFHFHLKRAIMIPGEKVVSGPFYLKFRKIPTPLALPFGWFPTPPDKRSHGLLMPGYGNGGALGFFLKDLGYYMPIGEYADIRLTGDLYSGGSWAVRSSTNYRIRYRASGNLNLSYQRLRDGFTGLPTLSLSNQFFVRWSHSQDNRARPNSRFNTSVNFGSNNHFQSNITSNQQDYLTNTFQSSIQYSRSFPGKPISLALSARHAQNSQTGNVNITAPSMTLNLQRSSLSKLLGLTSSRSRLLDEIALSASSRFEQTMQAPDSVFLAGDWSNVSFRNGIKHNASASSQMRLGFVSITPSFQYNEFWAFQELNGSLDLDQSGEVQQVTDTVPGFQTTRDWRLSANASTRFYGTFEFNPNRTVQAIRHVLSPTMGLSYTPELQRTQTVSEYGESYEFNPYSLNRFVPQDIRASGAVNFSLSQNLEAKVMDKATGDVRKVRLIDNLVTSANYNFIADSLGLSDIVTRANTDLFNKVRVNLGIAHSAYARDSSGQRIDQFLVKRGEPILRMTRANAALGSSFNGGSSGQFPWNFRADYNLDLRKNWRPDIQRDTLILTQSARLRGSIEITEKWRVDVNTGYDLVRKEWTPTQLEIYWDLHCWELSVNWVPIGVRKSIYLRLNIKASMLKDLKVEYRNNNTDLLF
;
A
#
# COMPACT_ATOMS: atom_id res chain seq x y z
N MET A 1 -19.61 -1.75 68.44
CA MET A 1 -20.82 -1.76 69.28
C MET A 1 -21.73 -2.86 68.77
N LEU A 2 -21.88 -3.78 69.64
CA LEU A 2 -22.90 -4.77 69.96
C LEU A 2 -23.15 -5.86 68.93
N CYS A 3 -22.67 -7.06 69.20
CA CYS A 3 -23.09 -8.15 70.15
C CYS A 3 -24.48 -8.70 69.80
N ALA A 4 -24.47 -9.90 69.28
CA ALA A 4 -24.67 -11.21 69.86
C ALA A 4 -26.12 -11.65 69.77
N GLN A 5 -26.42 -12.84 69.29
CA GLN A 5 -26.67 -13.99 70.18
C GLN A 5 -26.91 -15.28 69.41
N MET A 6 -26.32 -16.33 69.88
CA MET A 6 -26.45 -17.75 69.52
C MET A 6 -27.90 -18.23 69.82
N ALA A 7 -28.37 -19.12 69.01
CA ALA A 7 -29.25 -20.18 69.44
C ALA A 7 -28.91 -21.47 68.71
N ILE A 8 -28.44 -22.45 69.49
CA ILE A 8 -28.22 -23.87 69.13
C ILE A 8 -29.61 -24.52 69.27
N GLU A 9 -30.08 -25.16 68.20
CA GLU A 9 -30.99 -26.30 68.39
C GLU A 9 -30.51 -27.47 67.49
N ALA A 10 -30.04 -28.49 68.14
CA ALA A 10 -29.75 -29.79 67.59
C ALA A 10 -31.07 -30.50 67.31
N LYS A 11 -31.25 -30.96 66.09
CA LYS A 11 -32.12 -32.11 65.79
C LYS A 11 -31.40 -33.07 64.87
N ASP A 12 -30.98 -34.16 65.45
CA ASP A 12 -30.63 -35.39 64.72
C ASP A 12 -31.80 -35.82 63.82
N SER A 13 -31.56 -35.77 62.54
CA SER A 13 -32.28 -36.57 61.62
C SER A 13 -31.23 -37.20 60.68
N VAL A 14 -31.03 -38.48 60.82
CA VAL A 14 -30.32 -39.34 59.86
C VAL A 14 -31.08 -39.29 58.56
N ALA A 15 -30.66 -38.40 57.64
CA ALA A 15 -31.10 -38.45 56.26
C ALA A 15 -30.22 -39.51 55.54
N ILE A 16 -30.86 -40.63 55.25
CA ILE A 16 -30.34 -41.61 54.31
C ILE A 16 -30.33 -40.83 52.96
N SER A 17 -29.15 -40.43 52.53
CA SER A 17 -28.99 -39.91 51.20
C SER A 17 -29.16 -41.06 50.24
N SER A 18 -30.37 -41.19 49.66
CA SER A 18 -30.54 -41.90 48.41
C SER A 18 -29.73 -41.08 47.36
N GLU A 19 -28.60 -41.60 46.94
CA GLU A 19 -28.02 -41.20 45.67
C GLU A 19 -29.12 -41.28 44.63
N SER A 20 -29.64 -40.15 44.20
CA SER A 20 -30.48 -40.10 43.03
C SER A 20 -29.55 -40.53 41.87
N GLU A 21 -29.70 -41.73 41.37
CA GLU A 21 -29.21 -42.11 40.07
C GLU A 21 -29.75 -41.08 39.11
N GLU A 22 -28.89 -40.18 38.59
CA GLU A 22 -29.17 -39.32 37.47
C GLU A 22 -29.56 -40.27 36.31
N ARG A 23 -30.84 -40.39 36.04
CA ARG A 23 -31.38 -41.08 34.85
C ARG A 23 -31.04 -40.22 33.66
N PHE A 24 -29.95 -40.56 32.96
CA PHE A 24 -29.62 -39.97 31.67
C PHE A 24 -30.73 -40.39 30.70
N GLU A 25 -31.42 -39.40 30.12
CA GLU A 25 -32.41 -39.64 29.08
C GLU A 25 -31.66 -39.86 27.77
N VAL A 26 -31.71 -41.08 27.25
CA VAL A 26 -31.12 -41.47 25.98
C VAL A 26 -32.25 -41.54 24.96
N ASP A 27 -32.23 -40.71 23.98
CA ASP A 27 -33.12 -40.75 22.83
C ASP A 27 -32.48 -41.61 21.72
N TRP A 28 -33.26 -42.51 21.12
CA TRP A 28 -32.79 -43.36 20.05
C TRP A 28 -33.90 -43.71 19.07
N GLY A 29 -33.55 -43.97 17.82
CA GLY A 29 -34.49 -44.31 16.77
C GLY A 29 -33.81 -44.83 15.52
N SER A 30 -34.63 -45.41 14.63
CA SER A 30 -34.19 -45.90 13.33
C SER A 30 -35.34 -45.84 12.32
N GLU A 31 -35.00 -45.76 11.02
CA GLU A 31 -36.01 -45.73 9.95
C GLU A 31 -36.46 -47.11 9.46
N ASP A 32 -35.55 -48.10 9.41
CA ASP A 32 -35.87 -49.41 8.83
C ASP A 32 -36.48 -50.37 9.85
N SER A 33 -35.73 -50.75 10.89
CA SER A 33 -36.20 -51.69 11.88
C SER A 33 -35.45 -51.55 13.23
N THR A 34 -36.16 -51.87 14.30
CA THR A 34 -35.61 -51.96 15.64
C THR A 34 -35.78 -53.34 16.20
N ARG A 35 -34.68 -53.98 16.68
CA ARG A 35 -34.73 -55.27 17.40
C ARG A 35 -34.39 -55.03 18.85
N VAL A 36 -35.27 -55.50 19.74
CA VAL A 36 -35.03 -55.43 21.17
C VAL A 36 -34.85 -56.84 21.74
N ASN A 37 -33.72 -57.07 22.36
CA ASN A 37 -33.43 -58.27 23.10
C ASN A 37 -33.61 -58.04 24.59
N ALA A 38 -34.71 -58.49 25.16
CA ALA A 38 -35.02 -58.27 26.57
C ALA A 38 -34.12 -59.05 27.53
N ILE A 39 -33.45 -60.09 27.09
CA ILE A 39 -32.55 -60.95 27.92
C ILE A 39 -31.22 -60.22 28.09
N THR A 40 -30.63 -59.71 26.99
CA THR A 40 -29.35 -59.00 27.01
C THR A 40 -29.50 -57.47 27.22
N SER A 41 -30.74 -56.97 27.28
CA SER A 41 -31.05 -55.53 27.34
C SER A 41 -30.34 -54.74 26.25
N GLU A 42 -30.30 -55.30 25.02
CA GLU A 42 -29.71 -54.70 23.85
C GLU A 42 -30.79 -54.30 22.84
N VAL A 43 -30.60 -53.13 22.26
CA VAL A 43 -31.43 -52.56 21.22
C VAL A 43 -30.58 -52.43 19.94
N GLU A 44 -30.95 -53.11 18.88
CA GLU A 44 -30.33 -52.98 17.56
C GLU A 44 -31.21 -52.10 16.67
N LEU A 45 -30.64 -51.02 16.17
CA LEU A 45 -31.27 -50.02 15.31
C LEU A 45 -30.71 -50.16 13.90
N PHE A 46 -31.56 -50.17 12.88
CA PHE A 46 -31.14 -50.31 11.47
C PHE A 46 -31.77 -49.21 10.60
N GLY A 47 -30.99 -48.68 9.63
CA GLY A 47 -31.39 -47.64 8.70
C GLY A 47 -31.47 -46.27 9.36
N ASN A 48 -30.58 -45.38 8.98
CA ASN A 48 -30.47 -44.01 9.55
C ASN A 48 -30.66 -44.00 11.08
N ALA A 49 -30.06 -45.00 11.74
CA ALA A 49 -30.16 -45.19 13.18
C ALA A 49 -29.46 -44.03 13.92
N PHE A 50 -30.06 -43.57 15.02
CA PHE A 50 -29.44 -42.56 15.87
C PHE A 50 -29.59 -42.87 17.35
N VAL A 51 -28.59 -42.44 18.13
CA VAL A 51 -28.61 -42.42 19.59
C VAL A 51 -28.12 -41.05 20.03
N ALA A 52 -28.92 -40.36 20.81
CA ALA A 52 -28.59 -39.00 21.31
C ALA A 52 -28.68 -38.96 22.84
N MET A 53 -27.77 -38.21 23.44
CA MET A 53 -27.72 -37.94 24.88
C MET A 53 -27.02 -36.58 25.12
N ASP A 54 -27.68 -35.67 25.78
CA ASP A 54 -27.20 -34.29 25.99
C ASP A 54 -26.76 -33.62 24.68
N ASP A 55 -25.46 -33.30 24.57
CA ASP A 55 -24.83 -32.65 23.42
C ASP A 55 -24.22 -33.61 22.40
N ILE A 56 -24.39 -34.92 22.65
CA ILE A 56 -23.81 -36.02 21.82
C ILE A 56 -24.92 -36.63 20.98
N ARG A 57 -24.71 -36.68 19.66
CA ARG A 57 -25.60 -37.41 18.72
C ARG A 57 -24.74 -38.33 17.85
N LEU A 58 -25.08 -39.58 17.87
CA LEU A 58 -24.46 -40.64 17.08
C LEU A 58 -25.45 -41.10 16.01
N GLU A 59 -25.04 -41.08 14.74
CA GLU A 59 -25.84 -41.51 13.61
C GLU A 59 -25.06 -42.57 12.81
N ALA A 60 -25.71 -43.62 12.38
CA ALA A 60 -25.09 -44.68 11.56
C ALA A 60 -26.14 -45.54 10.83
N TYR A 61 -25.70 -46.39 9.90
CA TYR A 61 -26.57 -47.39 9.30
C TYR A 61 -27.11 -48.39 10.34
N ARG A 62 -26.24 -48.85 11.24
CA ARG A 62 -26.60 -49.79 12.33
C ARG A 62 -26.01 -49.30 13.65
N ILE A 63 -26.84 -49.24 14.68
CA ILE A 63 -26.39 -48.96 16.06
C ILE A 63 -26.86 -50.08 16.98
N VAL A 64 -25.94 -50.62 17.81
CA VAL A 64 -26.25 -51.55 18.88
C VAL A 64 -26.09 -50.83 20.21
N TYR A 65 -27.20 -50.59 20.89
CA TYR A 65 -27.23 -49.93 22.20
C TYR A 65 -27.49 -50.96 23.29
N SER A 66 -26.58 -51.04 24.27
CA SER A 66 -26.75 -51.90 25.45
C SER A 66 -26.99 -51.02 26.68
N SER A 67 -28.20 -51.17 27.25
CA SER A 67 -28.56 -50.38 28.44
C SER A 67 -27.84 -50.88 29.70
N GLN A 68 -27.48 -52.15 29.78
CA GLN A 68 -26.70 -52.69 30.90
C GLN A 68 -25.27 -52.17 30.92
N LYS A 69 -24.64 -52.01 29.75
CA LYS A 69 -23.28 -51.49 29.60
C LYS A 69 -23.21 -50.01 29.40
N ASN A 70 -24.36 -49.32 29.25
CA ASN A 70 -24.46 -47.93 28.85
C ASN A 70 -23.65 -47.60 27.59
N GLN A 71 -23.56 -48.53 26.66
CA GLN A 71 -22.70 -48.49 25.51
C GLN A 71 -23.50 -48.48 24.20
N ALA A 72 -23.18 -47.59 23.27
CA ALA A 72 -23.66 -47.55 21.91
C ALA A 72 -22.52 -47.83 20.94
N CYS A 73 -22.62 -48.87 20.11
CA CYS A 73 -21.67 -49.18 19.06
C CYS A 73 -22.32 -48.98 17.70
N ALA A 74 -21.71 -48.17 16.86
CA ALA A 74 -22.19 -47.75 15.56
C ALA A 74 -21.34 -48.32 14.43
N TYR A 75 -22.01 -48.81 13.37
CA TYR A 75 -21.40 -49.48 12.22
C TYR A 75 -22.04 -48.94 10.92
N GLY A 76 -21.19 -48.65 9.94
CA GLY A 76 -21.62 -48.39 8.56
C GLY A 76 -21.67 -49.68 7.74
N THR A 77 -22.32 -49.63 6.59
CA THR A 77 -22.27 -50.70 5.60
C THR A 77 -21.76 -50.19 4.27
N ARG A 78 -21.44 -51.09 3.35
CA ARG A 78 -21.04 -50.70 2.01
C ARG A 78 -22.06 -51.22 1.00
N ASP A 79 -22.31 -50.44 -0.05
CA ASP A 79 -23.12 -50.90 -1.17
C ASP A 79 -22.38 -51.82 -2.10
N SER A 80 -23.04 -52.30 -3.15
CA SER A 80 -22.48 -53.20 -4.16
C SER A 80 -21.35 -52.54 -5.00
N LEU A 81 -21.24 -51.21 -4.98
CA LEU A 81 -20.19 -50.47 -5.66
C LEU A 81 -19.00 -50.16 -4.73
N GLY A 82 -19.14 -50.50 -3.44
CA GLY A 82 -18.12 -50.30 -2.42
C GLY A 82 -18.20 -48.95 -1.69
N ASP A 83 -19.21 -48.14 -1.99
CA ASP A 83 -19.45 -46.86 -1.34
C ASP A 83 -20.07 -47.05 0.05
N TRP A 84 -19.80 -46.10 0.96
CA TRP A 84 -20.32 -46.13 2.32
C TRP A 84 -21.82 -45.78 2.38
N ILE A 85 -22.62 -46.63 3.01
CA ILE A 85 -23.99 -46.33 3.41
C ILE A 85 -24.05 -46.11 4.91
N GLY A 86 -24.50 -44.95 5.37
CA GLY A 86 -24.67 -44.61 6.78
C GLY A 86 -23.41 -44.86 7.60
N ARG A 87 -22.28 -44.30 7.14
CA ARG A 87 -21.01 -44.27 7.89
C ARG A 87 -21.27 -43.66 9.25
N PRO A 88 -20.77 -44.24 10.37
CA PRO A 88 -20.97 -43.66 11.68
C PRO A 88 -20.48 -42.20 11.79
N VAL A 89 -21.35 -41.34 12.24
CA VAL A 89 -21.09 -39.93 12.47
C VAL A 89 -21.44 -39.58 13.92
N MET A 90 -20.47 -39.04 14.63
CA MET A 90 -20.71 -38.48 15.96
C MET A 90 -20.61 -36.98 15.93
N THR A 91 -21.64 -36.30 16.39
CA THR A 91 -21.67 -34.83 16.51
C THR A 91 -21.68 -34.46 17.98
N GLN A 92 -20.79 -33.55 18.36
CA GLN A 92 -20.75 -33.01 19.71
C GLN A 92 -20.20 -31.57 19.72
N GLY A 93 -20.87 -30.66 20.40
CA GLY A 93 -20.39 -29.26 20.53
C GLY A 93 -20.15 -28.56 19.18
N GLY A 94 -20.91 -28.93 18.13
CA GLY A 94 -20.70 -28.41 16.77
C GLY A 94 -19.55 -29.01 15.98
N GLN A 95 -18.87 -30.04 16.54
CA GLN A 95 -17.81 -30.81 15.86
C GLN A 95 -18.36 -32.12 15.38
N THR A 96 -17.99 -32.50 14.16
CA THR A 96 -18.42 -33.75 13.52
C THR A 96 -17.23 -34.68 13.32
N PHE A 97 -17.40 -35.94 13.71
CA PHE A 97 -16.41 -37.01 13.56
C PHE A 97 -17.04 -38.12 12.73
N GLU A 98 -16.50 -38.35 11.55
CA GLU A 98 -16.84 -39.50 10.72
C GLU A 98 -15.87 -40.64 10.99
N GLN A 99 -16.37 -41.87 11.07
CA GLN A 99 -15.57 -43.06 11.41
C GLN A 99 -16.11 -44.33 10.78
N ASP A 100 -15.29 -45.36 10.65
CA ASP A 100 -15.76 -46.65 10.13
C ASP A 100 -16.49 -47.44 11.22
N GLU A 101 -16.02 -47.34 12.46
CA GLU A 101 -16.60 -48.00 13.64
C GLU A 101 -16.44 -47.07 14.85
N LEU A 102 -17.46 -47.00 15.70
CA LEU A 102 -17.42 -46.30 16.98
C LEU A 102 -18.15 -47.13 18.03
N CYS A 103 -17.49 -47.41 19.16
CA CYS A 103 -18.16 -47.82 20.40
C CYS A 103 -17.97 -46.74 21.44
N PHE A 104 -19.08 -46.20 21.97
CA PHE A 104 -19.10 -45.11 22.92
C PHE A 104 -19.88 -45.47 24.16
N ASP A 105 -19.26 -45.29 25.33
CA ASP A 105 -19.86 -45.46 26.64
C ASP A 105 -20.48 -44.13 27.07
N LEU A 106 -21.79 -44.11 27.12
CA LEU A 106 -22.59 -42.93 27.38
C LEU A 106 -22.38 -42.38 28.81
N LYS A 107 -22.22 -43.28 29.81
CA LYS A 107 -22.03 -42.86 31.20
C LYS A 107 -20.63 -42.34 31.49
N SER A 108 -19.60 -43.02 31.05
CA SER A 108 -18.20 -42.60 31.27
C SER A 108 -17.69 -41.60 30.22
N ARG A 109 -18.49 -41.34 29.17
CA ARG A 109 -18.14 -40.52 28.00
C ARG A 109 -16.83 -40.95 27.32
N ARG A 110 -16.48 -42.22 27.42
CA ARG A 110 -15.32 -42.84 26.75
C ARG A 110 -15.74 -43.45 25.45
N GLY A 111 -14.87 -43.38 24.47
CA GLY A 111 -15.14 -43.94 23.15
C GLY A 111 -13.88 -44.53 22.52
N LEU A 112 -14.08 -45.55 21.70
CA LEU A 112 -13.05 -46.10 20.83
C LEU A 112 -13.59 -46.10 19.41
N SER A 113 -12.86 -45.41 18.52
CA SER A 113 -13.19 -45.32 17.10
C SER A 113 -12.04 -45.81 16.21
N ARG A 114 -12.38 -46.34 15.05
CA ARG A 114 -11.44 -46.75 14.02
C ARG A 114 -11.64 -45.95 12.75
N LYS A 115 -10.53 -45.55 12.12
CA LYS A 115 -10.45 -44.72 10.91
C LYS A 115 -11.29 -43.43 11.03
N ALA A 116 -11.15 -42.77 12.17
CA ALA A 116 -11.83 -41.51 12.42
C ALA A 116 -11.25 -40.36 11.56
N VAL A 117 -12.14 -39.58 10.98
CA VAL A 117 -11.81 -38.35 10.23
C VAL A 117 -12.56 -37.19 10.85
N THR A 118 -11.86 -36.09 11.12
CA THR A 118 -12.48 -34.87 11.60
C THR A 118 -11.87 -33.67 10.91
N VAL A 119 -12.70 -32.70 10.59
CA VAL A 119 -12.30 -31.45 10.00
C VAL A 119 -12.40 -30.37 11.05
N GLN A 120 -11.32 -29.65 11.29
CA GLN A 120 -11.27 -28.53 12.23
C GLN A 120 -10.64 -27.31 11.56
N GLY A 121 -11.50 -26.34 11.15
CA GLY A 121 -11.08 -25.21 10.35
C GLY A 121 -10.47 -25.65 9.02
N GLU A 122 -9.22 -25.22 8.75
CA GLU A 122 -8.49 -25.60 7.53
C GLU A 122 -7.81 -26.98 7.65
N SER A 123 -7.87 -27.64 8.81
CA SER A 123 -7.13 -28.85 9.09
C SER A 123 -8.03 -30.08 9.01
N VAL A 124 -7.54 -31.14 8.38
CA VAL A 124 -8.15 -32.45 8.32
C VAL A 124 -7.30 -33.44 9.10
N PHE A 125 -7.92 -34.15 10.00
CA PHE A 125 -7.26 -35.12 10.88
C PHE A 125 -7.82 -36.48 10.64
N HIS A 126 -6.98 -37.43 10.20
CA HIS A 126 -7.31 -38.84 10.01
C HIS A 126 -6.60 -39.63 11.09
N ALA A 127 -7.33 -40.36 11.91
CA ALA A 127 -6.76 -41.25 12.92
C ALA A 127 -7.10 -42.71 12.60
N GLU A 128 -6.11 -43.60 12.60
CA GLU A 128 -6.36 -45.04 12.42
C GLU A 128 -7.12 -45.62 13.63
N VAL A 129 -6.70 -45.21 14.83
CA VAL A 129 -7.39 -45.50 16.08
C VAL A 129 -7.45 -44.24 16.91
N ALA A 130 -8.66 -43.90 17.38
CA ALA A 130 -8.87 -42.78 18.30
C ALA A 130 -9.61 -43.26 19.55
N LYS A 131 -9.05 -42.98 20.74
CA LYS A 131 -9.61 -43.28 22.03
C LYS A 131 -9.93 -41.98 22.77
N ARG A 132 -11.21 -41.75 22.97
CA ARG A 132 -11.70 -40.64 23.75
C ARG A 132 -11.69 -40.99 25.24
N GLN A 133 -11.25 -40.06 26.05
CA GLN A 133 -11.23 -40.16 27.52
C GLN A 133 -12.42 -39.40 28.12
N SER A 134 -12.68 -39.64 29.42
CA SER A 134 -13.72 -38.92 30.16
C SER A 134 -13.51 -37.42 30.28
N ASP A 135 -12.26 -36.98 30.22
CA ASP A 135 -11.85 -35.54 30.21
C ASP A 135 -11.89 -34.92 28.83
N GLN A 136 -12.59 -35.54 27.87
CA GLN A 136 -12.77 -35.14 26.48
C GLN A 136 -11.49 -35.18 25.61
N ARG A 137 -10.31 -35.50 26.17
CA ARG A 137 -9.09 -35.67 25.38
C ARG A 137 -9.19 -36.90 24.49
N ILE A 138 -8.69 -36.78 23.27
CA ILE A 138 -8.68 -37.87 22.30
C ILE A 138 -7.25 -38.34 22.07
N HIS A 139 -6.92 -39.52 22.51
CA HIS A 139 -5.65 -40.15 22.22
C HIS A 139 -5.72 -40.85 20.87
N VAL A 140 -4.78 -40.54 19.98
CA VAL A 140 -4.76 -41.10 18.63
C VAL A 140 -3.46 -41.82 18.34
N ALA A 141 -3.58 -42.88 17.55
CA ALA A 141 -2.45 -43.62 17.06
C ALA A 141 -2.48 -43.69 15.53
N ASN A 142 -1.30 -43.61 14.90
CA ASN A 142 -1.09 -43.61 13.46
C ASN A 142 -1.99 -42.57 12.75
N ALA A 143 -1.92 -41.34 13.21
CA ALA A 143 -2.74 -40.27 12.66
C ALA A 143 -2.02 -39.56 11.51
N LYS A 144 -2.83 -38.96 10.59
CA LYS A 144 -2.39 -38.07 9.52
C LYS A 144 -2.99 -36.71 9.80
N PHE A 145 -2.16 -35.73 9.97
CA PHE A 145 -2.57 -34.31 10.05
C PHE A 145 -2.26 -33.63 8.74
N THR A 146 -3.24 -33.05 8.11
CA THR A 146 -3.11 -32.40 6.80
C THR A 146 -4.08 -31.20 6.69
N THR A 147 -3.82 -30.31 5.73
CA THR A 147 -4.77 -29.30 5.30
C THR A 147 -5.32 -29.61 3.91
N CYS A 148 -5.09 -30.79 3.42
CA CYS A 148 -5.61 -31.30 2.16
C CYS A 148 -6.89 -32.11 2.42
N ASN A 149 -8.00 -31.68 1.81
CA ASN A 149 -9.33 -32.30 1.98
C ASN A 149 -9.58 -33.49 1.06
N ALA A 150 -8.56 -33.96 0.33
CA ALA A 150 -8.66 -35.15 -0.48
C ALA A 150 -8.65 -36.41 0.39
N ASP A 151 -9.41 -37.47 0.05
CA ASP A 151 -9.43 -38.72 0.75
C ASP A 151 -8.04 -39.36 0.92
N ASN A 152 -7.21 -39.23 -0.11
CA ASN A 152 -5.79 -39.53 -0.07
C ASN A 152 -4.99 -38.21 -0.16
N PRO A 153 -4.67 -37.58 0.97
CA PRO A 153 -4.05 -36.28 0.98
C PRO A 153 -2.69 -36.29 0.27
N HIS A 154 -2.44 -35.21 -0.50
CA HIS A 154 -1.21 -35.01 -1.26
C HIS A 154 0.01 -34.92 -0.34
N PHE A 155 -0.20 -34.43 0.87
CA PHE A 155 0.81 -34.37 1.93
C PHE A 155 0.13 -34.53 3.29
N HIS A 156 0.85 -35.07 4.26
CA HIS A 156 0.40 -35.14 5.65
C HIS A 156 1.59 -35.26 6.59
N PHE A 157 1.44 -34.74 7.79
CA PHE A 157 2.30 -35.08 8.90
C PHE A 157 1.82 -36.41 9.48
N HIS A 158 2.67 -37.38 9.45
CA HIS A 158 2.39 -38.68 10.07
C HIS A 158 2.76 -38.63 11.56
N LEU A 159 1.73 -38.78 12.41
CA LEU A 159 1.83 -38.70 13.86
C LEU A 159 1.73 -40.13 14.40
N LYS A 160 2.80 -40.66 14.96
CA LYS A 160 2.78 -42.00 15.53
C LYS A 160 1.84 -42.10 16.74
N ARG A 161 1.87 -41.09 17.61
CA ARG A 161 0.97 -40.89 18.75
C ARG A 161 0.72 -39.42 18.94
N ALA A 162 -0.52 -39.05 19.21
CA ALA A 162 -0.87 -37.70 19.54
C ALA A 162 -2.05 -37.63 20.52
N ILE A 163 -2.19 -36.51 21.20
CA ILE A 163 -3.33 -36.16 22.05
C ILE A 163 -3.99 -34.93 21.43
N MET A 164 -5.23 -35.09 21.03
CA MET A 164 -6.06 -33.99 20.58
C MET A 164 -6.88 -33.43 21.75
N ILE A 165 -6.79 -32.14 21.97
CA ILE A 165 -7.64 -31.40 22.89
C ILE A 165 -8.63 -30.64 22.02
N PRO A 166 -9.88 -31.08 21.95
CA PRO A 166 -10.87 -30.48 21.04
C PRO A 166 -11.01 -28.99 21.24
N GLY A 167 -11.00 -28.20 20.14
CA GLY A 167 -11.10 -26.75 20.17
C GLY A 167 -9.84 -26.00 20.61
N GLU A 168 -8.74 -26.67 20.99
CA GLU A 168 -7.52 -26.01 21.42
C GLU A 168 -6.30 -26.38 20.55
N LYS A 169 -5.84 -27.62 20.64
CA LYS A 169 -4.58 -28.06 20.02
C LYS A 169 -4.45 -29.57 19.89
N VAL A 170 -3.55 -29.99 19.02
CA VAL A 170 -3.07 -31.37 18.95
C VAL A 170 -1.60 -31.40 19.40
N VAL A 171 -1.28 -32.18 20.41
CA VAL A 171 0.09 -32.39 20.89
C VAL A 171 0.55 -33.75 20.37
N SER A 172 1.65 -33.77 19.63
CA SER A 172 2.21 -34.98 19.02
C SER A 172 3.57 -35.33 19.64
N GLY A 173 3.82 -36.61 19.80
CA GLY A 173 5.16 -37.15 19.91
C GLY A 173 5.91 -37.09 18.59
N PRO A 174 6.89 -37.96 18.31
CA PRO A 174 7.63 -37.92 17.06
C PRO A 174 6.73 -37.94 15.84
N PHE A 175 6.99 -37.05 14.91
CA PHE A 175 6.24 -36.94 13.66
C PHE A 175 7.15 -36.58 12.48
N TYR A 176 6.71 -36.90 11.28
CA TYR A 176 7.42 -36.60 10.05
C TYR A 176 6.47 -36.29 8.89
N LEU A 177 6.93 -35.49 7.97
CA LEU A 177 6.17 -35.13 6.77
C LEU A 177 6.24 -36.21 5.72
N LYS A 178 5.10 -36.54 5.11
CA LYS A 178 4.98 -37.44 3.93
C LYS A 178 4.34 -36.70 2.76
N PHE A 179 4.90 -36.90 1.58
CA PHE A 179 4.21 -36.58 0.33
C PHE A 179 3.62 -37.86 -0.23
N ARG A 180 2.29 -37.97 -0.21
CA ARG A 180 1.58 -39.21 -0.47
C ARG A 180 2.14 -40.38 0.38
N LYS A 181 2.86 -41.32 -0.27
CA LYS A 181 3.46 -42.48 0.42
C LYS A 181 4.95 -42.26 0.74
N ILE A 182 5.60 -41.23 0.22
CA ILE A 182 7.05 -41.02 0.34
C ILE A 182 7.34 -40.21 1.60
N PRO A 183 8.11 -40.74 2.55
CA PRO A 183 8.54 -39.98 3.71
C PRO A 183 9.63 -38.97 3.32
N THR A 184 9.59 -37.81 3.92
CA THR A 184 10.64 -36.80 3.78
C THR A 184 11.59 -36.84 4.98
N PRO A 185 12.81 -36.25 4.88
CA PRO A 185 13.73 -36.15 6.01
C PRO A 185 13.27 -35.12 7.07
N LEU A 186 12.15 -34.41 6.86
CA LEU A 186 11.60 -33.45 7.81
C LEU A 186 10.88 -34.24 8.93
N ALA A 187 11.59 -34.50 10.02
CA ALA A 187 11.08 -35.15 11.21
C ALA A 187 11.40 -34.35 12.47
N LEU A 188 10.47 -34.27 13.40
CA LEU A 188 10.63 -33.58 14.67
C LEU A 188 10.27 -34.54 15.82
N PRO A 189 10.96 -34.46 16.97
CA PRO A 189 10.73 -35.36 18.10
C PRO A 189 9.40 -35.11 18.80
N PHE A 190 8.85 -33.90 18.71
CA PHE A 190 7.53 -33.52 19.22
C PHE A 190 7.01 -32.32 18.47
N GLY A 191 5.71 -32.09 18.57
CA GLY A 191 5.06 -30.88 17.99
C GLY A 191 3.69 -30.62 18.59
N TRP A 192 3.21 -29.43 18.37
CA TRP A 192 1.85 -29.08 18.70
C TRP A 192 1.26 -28.27 17.53
N PHE A 193 0.01 -28.55 17.22
CA PHE A 193 -0.71 -27.95 16.13
C PHE A 193 -1.94 -27.24 16.73
N PRO A 194 -2.10 -25.92 16.59
CA PRO A 194 -3.30 -25.24 17.05
C PRO A 194 -4.50 -25.68 16.19
N THR A 195 -5.65 -25.90 16.79
CA THR A 195 -6.83 -26.37 16.08
C THR A 195 -7.89 -25.33 15.79
N PRO A 196 -8.03 -24.21 16.49
CA PRO A 196 -9.01 -23.20 16.08
C PRO A 196 -8.40 -22.17 15.14
N PRO A 197 -9.08 -21.81 14.02
CA PRO A 197 -8.65 -20.75 13.12
C PRO A 197 -8.80 -19.36 13.71
N ASP A 198 -9.55 -19.18 14.79
CA ASP A 198 -9.95 -17.86 15.27
C ASP A 198 -9.04 -17.25 16.34
N LYS A 199 -8.08 -18.00 16.86
CA LYS A 199 -7.13 -17.49 17.85
C LYS A 199 -5.73 -17.41 17.27
N ARG A 200 -5.14 -16.20 17.32
CA ARG A 200 -3.72 -16.03 17.04
C ARG A 200 -2.91 -16.85 18.05
N SER A 201 -2.09 -17.77 17.58
CA SER A 201 -1.26 -18.63 18.43
C SER A 201 0.21 -18.37 18.19
N HIS A 202 1.01 -18.56 19.24
CA HIS A 202 2.46 -18.57 19.15
C HIS A 202 2.95 -19.69 18.23
N GLY A 203 3.99 -19.43 17.45
CA GLY A 203 4.52 -20.45 16.54
C GLY A 203 5.97 -20.23 16.15
N LEU A 204 6.66 -21.35 15.94
CA LEU A 204 7.96 -21.39 15.33
C LEU A 204 7.79 -21.21 13.81
N LEU A 205 8.54 -20.31 13.21
CA LEU A 205 8.59 -20.08 11.78
C LEU A 205 9.67 -20.99 11.19
N MET A 206 9.29 -21.84 10.24
CA MET A 206 10.20 -22.78 9.61
C MET A 206 11.14 -22.04 8.65
N PRO A 207 12.46 -22.30 8.71
CA PRO A 207 13.41 -21.65 7.84
C PRO A 207 13.34 -22.18 6.41
N GLY A 208 13.51 -21.28 5.44
CA GLY A 208 13.90 -21.64 4.09
C GLY A 208 15.40 -21.99 4.06
N TYR A 209 15.79 -22.96 3.27
CA TYR A 209 17.19 -23.35 3.10
C TYR A 209 17.59 -23.38 1.62
N GLY A 210 18.84 -23.19 1.36
CA GLY A 210 19.33 -23.17 -0.01
C GLY A 210 20.80 -22.77 -0.10
N ASN A 211 21.26 -22.52 -1.33
CA ASN A 211 22.60 -22.02 -1.63
C ASN A 211 22.50 -20.57 -2.11
N GLY A 212 23.20 -19.66 -1.45
CA GLY A 212 23.27 -18.22 -1.72
C GLY A 212 24.45 -17.78 -2.58
N GLY A 213 25.04 -18.70 -3.34
CA GLY A 213 26.21 -18.41 -4.17
C GLY A 213 27.43 -18.01 -3.33
N ALA A 214 27.95 -16.78 -3.50
CA ALA A 214 29.11 -16.28 -2.77
C ALA A 214 28.94 -16.27 -1.24
N LEU A 215 27.70 -16.17 -0.73
CA LEU A 215 27.42 -16.22 0.71
C LEU A 215 27.36 -17.63 1.29
N GLY A 216 27.39 -18.66 0.44
CA GLY A 216 27.34 -20.08 0.83
C GLY A 216 25.93 -20.58 1.12
N PHE A 217 25.83 -21.70 1.82
CA PHE A 217 24.54 -22.25 2.24
C PHE A 217 23.86 -21.35 3.27
N PHE A 218 22.52 -21.32 3.22
CA PHE A 218 21.77 -20.48 4.13
C PHE A 218 20.59 -21.20 4.78
N LEU A 219 20.24 -20.71 5.98
CA LEU A 219 18.96 -20.87 6.64
C LEU A 219 18.36 -19.47 6.77
N LYS A 220 17.23 -19.22 6.11
CA LYS A 220 16.54 -17.93 6.11
C LYS A 220 15.19 -18.00 6.83
N ASP A 221 14.81 -16.88 7.46
CA ASP A 221 13.52 -16.71 8.10
C ASP A 221 13.26 -17.70 9.25
N LEU A 222 14.32 -18.31 9.85
CA LEU A 222 14.17 -19.02 11.11
C LEU A 222 13.68 -18.06 12.17
N GLY A 223 12.54 -18.34 12.78
CA GLY A 223 11.99 -17.34 13.65
C GLY A 223 10.88 -17.81 14.56
N TYR A 224 10.30 -16.85 15.25
CA TYR A 224 9.20 -17.04 16.16
C TYR A 224 8.13 -15.97 15.98
N TYR A 225 6.88 -16.40 15.89
CA TYR A 225 5.71 -15.54 15.86
C TYR A 225 5.07 -15.49 17.24
N MET A 226 4.82 -14.29 17.75
CA MET A 226 4.23 -14.03 19.05
C MET A 226 3.10 -13.00 18.93
N PRO A 227 1.85 -13.38 19.18
CA PRO A 227 0.75 -12.43 19.31
C PRO A 227 0.86 -11.71 20.66
N ILE A 228 0.67 -10.38 20.66
CA ILE A 228 0.62 -9.55 21.85
C ILE A 228 -0.82 -9.10 22.05
N GLY A 229 -1.57 -9.85 22.83
CA GLY A 229 -3.00 -9.64 23.00
C GLY A 229 -3.77 -9.68 21.68
N GLU A 230 -4.83 -8.91 21.59
CA GLU A 230 -5.70 -8.86 20.39
C GLU A 230 -5.26 -7.79 19.38
N TYR A 231 -4.36 -6.91 19.78
CA TYR A 231 -4.08 -5.67 19.03
C TYR A 231 -2.77 -5.66 18.28
N ALA A 232 -1.82 -6.53 18.62
CA ALA A 232 -0.50 -6.54 18.02
C ALA A 232 0.05 -7.95 17.80
N ASP A 233 1.05 -8.06 16.95
CA ASP A 233 1.86 -9.26 16.78
C ASP A 233 3.34 -8.87 16.56
N ILE A 234 4.23 -9.78 16.93
CA ILE A 234 5.65 -9.69 16.64
C ILE A 234 6.06 -10.96 15.89
N ARG A 235 6.76 -10.76 14.80
CA ARG A 235 7.49 -11.79 14.06
C ARG A 235 8.98 -11.49 14.18
N LEU A 236 9.73 -12.34 14.86
CA LEU A 236 11.18 -12.25 14.94
C LEU A 236 11.77 -13.33 14.03
N THR A 237 12.63 -12.94 13.07
CA THR A 237 13.26 -13.86 12.12
C THR A 237 14.75 -13.61 12.03
N GLY A 238 15.51 -14.68 11.79
CA GLY A 238 16.95 -14.64 11.58
C GLY A 238 17.37 -15.40 10.34
N ASP A 239 18.46 -14.92 9.72
CA ASP A 239 19.13 -15.59 8.62
C ASP A 239 20.56 -15.92 9.04
N LEU A 240 21.01 -17.09 8.65
CA LEU A 240 22.38 -17.58 8.88
C LEU A 240 22.95 -18.09 7.56
N TYR A 241 24.18 -17.72 7.28
CA TYR A 241 24.92 -18.13 6.08
C TYR A 241 26.23 -18.81 6.46
N SER A 242 26.58 -19.87 5.76
CA SER A 242 27.83 -20.60 6.00
C SER A 242 29.08 -19.74 5.76
N GLY A 243 29.00 -18.68 4.95
CA GLY A 243 30.06 -17.69 4.76
C GLY A 243 30.26 -16.72 5.95
N GLY A 244 29.48 -16.84 7.05
CA GLY A 244 29.59 -16.00 8.24
C GLY A 244 28.77 -14.73 8.21
N SER A 245 27.93 -14.53 7.20
CA SER A 245 26.91 -13.47 7.16
C SER A 245 25.68 -13.87 7.97
N TRP A 246 25.04 -12.91 8.61
CA TRP A 246 23.79 -13.14 9.34
C TRP A 246 22.89 -11.90 9.36
N ALA A 247 21.61 -12.10 9.57
CA ALA A 247 20.64 -11.04 9.70
C ALA A 247 19.59 -11.37 10.77
N VAL A 248 19.08 -10.34 11.44
CA VAL A 248 17.93 -10.43 12.35
C VAL A 248 16.90 -9.40 11.93
N ARG A 249 15.64 -9.80 11.88
CA ARG A 249 14.52 -8.94 11.52
C ARG A 249 13.41 -9.09 12.54
N SER A 250 12.83 -7.97 12.95
CA SER A 250 11.61 -7.91 13.74
C SER A 250 10.54 -7.19 12.95
N SER A 251 9.39 -7.78 12.82
CA SER A 251 8.21 -7.19 12.16
C SER A 251 7.04 -7.23 13.14
N THR A 252 6.51 -6.07 13.45
CA THR A 252 5.40 -5.88 14.39
C THR A 252 4.27 -5.18 13.64
N ASN A 253 3.07 -5.78 13.67
CA ASN A 253 1.87 -5.13 13.19
C ASN A 253 0.95 -4.88 14.36
N TYR A 254 0.32 -3.72 14.40
CA TYR A 254 -0.66 -3.39 15.42
C TYR A 254 -1.89 -2.72 14.81
N ARG A 255 -3.05 -3.06 15.35
CA ARG A 255 -4.33 -2.48 14.93
C ARG A 255 -5.26 -2.37 16.13
N ILE A 256 -5.55 -1.14 16.51
CA ILE A 256 -6.54 -0.82 17.53
C ILE A 256 -7.77 -0.26 16.79
N ARG A 257 -8.85 -1.03 16.79
CA ARG A 257 -10.08 -0.72 16.04
C ARG A 257 -10.57 0.68 16.39
N TYR A 258 -10.87 1.48 15.36
CA TYR A 258 -11.31 2.88 15.46
C TYR A 258 -10.31 3.85 16.13
N ARG A 259 -9.06 3.44 16.39
CA ARG A 259 -8.05 4.31 16.99
C ARG A 259 -6.83 4.49 16.11
N ALA A 260 -6.12 3.42 15.83
CA ALA A 260 -4.90 3.50 15.05
C ALA A 260 -4.49 2.14 14.48
N SER A 261 -3.69 2.18 13.42
CA SER A 261 -3.01 1.00 12.89
C SER A 261 -1.61 1.38 12.44
N GLY A 262 -0.72 0.40 12.44
CA GLY A 262 0.63 0.61 11.96
C GLY A 262 1.44 -0.67 11.91
N ASN A 263 2.64 -0.54 11.36
CA ASN A 263 3.64 -1.59 11.35
C ASN A 263 5.01 -1.01 11.70
N LEU A 264 5.82 -1.78 12.40
CA LEU A 264 7.20 -1.48 12.72
C LEU A 264 8.07 -2.65 12.26
N ASN A 265 8.99 -2.38 11.35
CA ASN A 265 9.96 -3.36 10.87
C ASN A 265 11.35 -2.85 11.22
N LEU A 266 12.10 -3.68 11.93
CA LEU A 266 13.48 -3.45 12.30
C LEU A 266 14.31 -4.54 11.66
N SER A 267 15.42 -4.20 11.03
CA SER A 267 16.36 -5.17 10.51
C SER A 267 17.79 -4.76 10.84
N TYR A 268 18.59 -5.73 11.18
CA TYR A 268 20.02 -5.60 11.32
C TYR A 268 20.68 -6.77 10.63
N GLN A 269 21.71 -6.50 9.85
CA GLN A 269 22.49 -7.53 9.16
C GLN A 269 23.96 -7.22 9.18
N ARG A 270 24.75 -8.28 9.25
CA ARG A 270 26.18 -8.25 9.08
C ARG A 270 26.53 -9.08 7.85
N LEU A 271 27.00 -8.41 6.83
CA LEU A 271 27.46 -9.02 5.60
C LEU A 271 28.96 -9.22 5.66
N ARG A 272 29.37 -10.40 5.26
CA ARG A 272 30.75 -10.77 5.06
C ARG A 272 30.90 -11.18 3.62
N ASP A 273 31.60 -10.38 2.85
CA ASP A 273 31.90 -10.64 1.44
C ASP A 273 33.40 -10.88 1.26
N GLY A 274 33.75 -11.92 0.52
CA GLY A 274 35.16 -12.35 0.34
C GLY A 274 35.58 -13.49 1.27
N PHE A 275 36.77 -14.04 1.01
CA PHE A 275 37.31 -15.18 1.73
C PHE A 275 38.20 -14.73 2.89
N THR A 276 38.18 -15.49 3.97
CA THR A 276 39.03 -15.25 5.15
C THR A 276 40.48 -15.35 4.77
N GLY A 277 41.29 -14.34 5.13
CA GLY A 277 42.70 -14.29 4.85
C GLY A 277 43.10 -13.63 3.55
N LEU A 278 42.13 -13.19 2.71
CA LEU A 278 42.41 -12.38 1.54
C LEU A 278 42.15 -10.90 1.80
N PRO A 279 42.89 -9.98 1.18
CA PRO A 279 42.66 -8.53 1.33
C PRO A 279 41.31 -8.03 0.79
N THR A 280 40.57 -8.89 0.08
CA THR A 280 39.24 -8.62 -0.46
C THR A 280 38.12 -8.82 0.56
N LEU A 281 38.41 -9.24 1.82
CA LEU A 281 37.41 -9.40 2.84
C LEU A 281 36.78 -8.07 3.23
N SER A 282 35.52 -7.90 2.91
CA SER A 282 34.71 -6.74 3.31
C SER A 282 33.68 -7.14 4.36
N LEU A 283 33.59 -6.35 5.42
CA LEU A 283 32.59 -6.48 6.47
C LEU A 283 31.67 -5.25 6.42
N SER A 284 30.41 -5.47 6.22
CA SER A 284 29.39 -4.41 6.21
C SER A 284 28.32 -4.67 7.25
N ASN A 285 28.15 -3.75 8.18
CA ASN A 285 27.06 -3.76 9.15
C ASN A 285 25.97 -2.81 8.64
N GLN A 286 24.75 -3.31 8.59
CA GLN A 286 23.64 -2.54 8.05
C GLN A 286 22.42 -2.68 8.95
N PHE A 287 21.72 -1.57 9.16
CA PHE A 287 20.48 -1.56 9.86
C PHE A 287 19.41 -0.82 9.05
N PHE A 288 18.16 -1.15 9.28
CA PHE A 288 17.03 -0.45 8.69
C PHE A 288 15.83 -0.45 9.63
N VAL A 289 15.20 0.71 9.73
CA VAL A 289 14.01 0.97 10.52
C VAL A 289 12.91 1.46 9.59
N ARG A 290 11.80 0.75 9.55
CA ARG A 290 10.59 1.18 8.86
C ARG A 290 9.44 1.19 9.84
N TRP A 291 8.84 2.34 10.04
CA TRP A 291 7.68 2.49 10.89
C TRP A 291 6.59 3.28 10.18
N SER A 292 5.42 2.69 10.05
CA SER A 292 4.24 3.40 9.61
C SER A 292 3.18 3.40 10.70
N HIS A 293 2.55 4.54 10.91
CA HIS A 293 1.45 4.70 11.84
C HIS A 293 0.40 5.61 11.23
N SER A 294 -0.85 5.20 11.33
CA SER A 294 -1.99 6.00 10.89
C SER A 294 -3.07 6.00 11.97
N GLN A 295 -3.41 7.18 12.42
CA GLN A 295 -4.52 7.39 13.35
C GLN A 295 -5.84 7.36 12.59
N ASP A 296 -6.85 6.64 13.11
CA ASP A 296 -8.22 6.65 12.56
C ASP A 296 -8.89 7.99 12.86
N ASN A 297 -9.55 8.57 11.87
CA ASN A 297 -10.25 9.85 12.00
C ASN A 297 -11.35 9.81 13.08
N ARG A 298 -11.92 8.64 13.37
CA ARG A 298 -12.93 8.44 14.40
C ARG A 298 -12.41 8.57 15.82
N ALA A 299 -11.13 8.30 16.03
CA ALA A 299 -10.50 8.40 17.35
C ALA A 299 -10.49 9.85 17.86
N ARG A 300 -10.11 10.76 16.97
CA ARG A 300 -10.00 12.19 17.26
C ARG A 300 -10.34 12.98 15.99
N PRO A 301 -11.59 13.36 15.75
CA PRO A 301 -12.00 14.00 14.49
C PRO A 301 -11.26 15.30 14.17
N ASN A 302 -10.77 16.01 15.19
CA ASN A 302 -10.12 17.30 15.06
C ASN A 302 -8.59 17.24 15.12
N SER A 303 -8.00 16.05 15.29
CA SER A 303 -6.56 15.88 15.27
C SER A 303 -6.17 14.60 14.56
N ARG A 304 -5.08 14.63 13.83
CA ARG A 304 -4.55 13.50 13.08
C ARG A 304 -3.06 13.37 13.26
N PHE A 305 -2.63 12.17 13.61
CA PHE A 305 -1.22 11.80 13.68
C PHE A 305 -0.93 10.69 12.69
N ASN A 306 0.01 10.95 11.78
CA ASN A 306 0.50 9.98 10.81
C ASN A 306 2.02 10.01 10.78
N THR A 307 2.61 8.86 10.61
CA THR A 307 4.06 8.78 10.41
C THR A 307 4.41 7.69 9.42
N SER A 308 5.47 7.94 8.66
CA SER A 308 6.13 7.00 7.77
C SER A 308 7.62 7.23 7.91
N VAL A 309 8.28 6.40 8.71
CA VAL A 309 9.72 6.47 8.94
C VAL A 309 10.39 5.38 8.11
N ASN A 310 11.38 5.76 7.32
CA ASN A 310 12.32 4.89 6.63
C ASN A 310 13.70 5.46 6.88
N PHE A 311 14.49 4.76 7.67
CA PHE A 311 15.81 5.19 8.08
C PHE A 311 16.77 4.01 8.17
N GLY A 312 17.99 4.15 7.69
CA GLY A 312 18.95 3.06 7.73
C GLY A 312 20.31 3.43 7.14
N SER A 313 21.19 2.44 7.09
CA SER A 313 22.52 2.58 6.50
C SER A 313 22.45 2.81 4.99
N ASN A 314 23.35 3.62 4.44
CA ASN A 314 23.37 4.00 3.01
C ASN A 314 23.34 2.82 2.06
N ASN A 315 24.08 1.77 2.35
CA ASN A 315 24.21 0.59 1.48
C ASN A 315 23.06 -0.42 1.63
N HIS A 316 22.06 -0.15 2.48
CA HIS A 316 21.00 -1.12 2.78
C HIS A 316 20.27 -1.62 1.54
N PHE A 317 19.89 -0.73 0.63
CA PHE A 317 19.15 -1.13 -0.57
C PHE A 317 20.00 -1.78 -1.66
N GLN A 318 21.30 -1.47 -1.70
CA GLN A 318 22.19 -2.00 -2.73
C GLN A 318 22.74 -3.37 -2.37
N SER A 319 23.06 -3.60 -1.09
CA SER A 319 23.72 -4.80 -0.61
C SER A 319 22.91 -5.61 0.40
N ASN A 320 21.61 -5.35 0.54
CA ASN A 320 20.75 -6.15 1.39
C ASN A 320 20.60 -7.58 0.83
N ILE A 321 20.74 -8.58 1.69
CA ILE A 321 20.58 -10.01 1.38
C ILE A 321 19.23 -10.34 0.74
N THR A 322 18.20 -9.56 1.08
CA THR A 322 16.81 -9.74 0.59
C THR A 322 16.39 -8.70 -0.43
N SER A 323 17.32 -7.86 -0.96
CA SER A 323 16.98 -6.79 -1.90
C SER A 323 16.30 -7.34 -3.15
N ASN A 324 15.24 -6.67 -3.55
CA ASN A 324 14.60 -6.88 -4.84
C ASN A 324 15.06 -5.81 -5.83
N GLN A 325 14.68 -5.95 -7.11
CA GLN A 325 15.06 -4.98 -8.14
C GLN A 325 14.60 -3.55 -7.83
N GLN A 326 13.45 -3.40 -7.18
CA GLN A 326 12.91 -2.09 -6.83
C GLN A 326 13.71 -1.44 -5.69
N ASP A 327 14.12 -2.22 -4.69
CA ASP A 327 14.98 -1.74 -3.59
C ASP A 327 16.35 -1.30 -4.13
N TYR A 328 16.94 -2.06 -5.05
CA TYR A 328 18.23 -1.71 -5.67
C TYR A 328 18.18 -0.37 -6.45
N LEU A 329 17.05 -0.06 -7.06
CA LEU A 329 16.83 1.20 -7.79
C LEU A 329 16.45 2.36 -6.86
N THR A 330 16.25 2.12 -5.57
CA THR A 330 15.88 3.14 -4.60
C THR A 330 17.13 3.79 -4.02
N ASN A 331 17.35 5.05 -4.38
CA ASN A 331 18.53 5.81 -3.95
C ASN A 331 18.23 6.80 -2.82
N THR A 332 16.99 6.84 -2.32
CA THR A 332 16.58 7.80 -1.29
C THR A 332 15.73 7.16 -0.21
N PHE A 333 16.07 7.39 1.05
CA PHE A 333 15.21 7.15 2.18
C PHE A 333 14.39 8.41 2.47
N GLN A 334 13.10 8.24 2.65
CA GLN A 334 12.23 9.35 2.99
C GLN A 334 11.41 8.99 4.23
N SER A 335 11.45 9.88 5.22
CA SER A 335 10.66 9.76 6.44
C SER A 335 9.81 11.01 6.64
N SER A 336 8.63 10.82 7.17
CA SER A 336 7.76 11.93 7.56
C SER A 336 6.99 11.59 8.84
N ILE A 337 6.94 12.56 9.74
CA ILE A 337 6.10 12.55 10.92
C ILE A 337 5.19 13.77 10.80
N GLN A 338 3.89 13.57 10.90
CA GLN A 338 2.90 14.63 10.70
C GLN A 338 1.85 14.60 11.80
N TYR A 339 1.63 15.75 12.40
CA TYR A 339 0.53 15.99 13.32
C TYR A 339 -0.26 17.19 12.82
N SER A 340 -1.56 17.05 12.70
CA SER A 340 -2.44 18.17 12.35
C SER A 340 -3.60 18.26 13.33
N ARG A 341 -4.00 19.51 13.60
CA ARG A 341 -5.13 19.82 14.48
C ARG A 341 -5.97 20.93 13.87
N SER A 342 -7.24 20.71 13.72
CA SER A 342 -8.24 21.76 13.41
C SER A 342 -8.95 22.17 14.69
N PHE A 343 -9.30 23.47 14.79
CA PHE A 343 -9.97 24.01 15.97
C PHE A 343 -11.47 24.16 15.63
N PRO A 344 -12.36 23.36 16.26
CA PRO A 344 -13.79 23.40 16.00
C PRO A 344 -14.35 24.81 16.23
N GLY A 345 -15.20 25.24 15.33
CA GLY A 345 -15.82 26.57 15.38
C GLY A 345 -14.91 27.74 14.99
N LYS A 346 -13.59 27.49 14.80
CA LYS A 346 -12.63 28.48 14.31
C LYS A 346 -12.04 28.05 12.96
N PRO A 347 -11.86 28.95 12.00
CA PRO A 347 -11.26 28.60 10.71
C PRO A 347 -9.73 28.46 10.78
N ILE A 348 -9.22 27.87 11.85
CA ILE A 348 -7.78 27.77 12.13
C ILE A 348 -7.38 26.30 12.18
N SER A 349 -6.26 25.97 11.57
CA SER A 349 -5.63 24.67 11.70
C SER A 349 -4.13 24.81 11.90
N LEU A 350 -3.57 23.90 12.73
CA LEU A 350 -2.15 23.79 13.00
C LEU A 350 -1.64 22.46 12.42
N ALA A 351 -0.54 22.52 11.68
CA ALA A 351 0.17 21.34 11.22
C ALA A 351 1.62 21.40 11.69
N LEU A 352 2.08 20.33 12.32
CA LEU A 352 3.46 20.10 12.70
C LEU A 352 4.00 18.94 11.90
N SER A 353 5.18 19.07 11.34
CA SER A 353 5.82 17.97 10.62
C SER A 353 7.32 17.95 10.81
N ALA A 354 7.87 16.73 10.73
CA ALA A 354 9.30 16.50 10.60
C ALA A 354 9.49 15.60 9.36
N ARG A 355 10.47 15.92 8.53
CA ARG A 355 10.84 15.17 7.34
C ARG A 355 12.31 14.89 7.34
N HIS A 356 12.65 13.70 6.89
CA HIS A 356 14.03 13.27 6.68
C HIS A 356 14.13 12.73 5.26
N ALA A 357 15.18 13.12 4.55
CA ALA A 357 15.55 12.60 3.24
C ALA A 357 17.05 12.30 3.23
N GLN A 358 17.42 11.07 2.90
CA GLN A 358 18.81 10.62 2.83
C GLN A 358 19.06 10.04 1.44
N ASN A 359 20.09 10.51 0.77
CA ASN A 359 20.54 9.95 -0.50
C ASN A 359 21.58 8.88 -0.23
N SER A 360 21.28 7.64 -0.58
CA SER A 360 22.13 6.48 -0.31
C SER A 360 23.41 6.45 -1.14
N GLN A 361 23.50 7.18 -2.25
CA GLN A 361 24.71 7.25 -3.09
C GLN A 361 25.69 8.30 -2.61
N THR A 362 25.19 9.48 -2.25
CA THR A 362 26.05 10.60 -1.83
C THR A 362 26.25 10.65 -0.31
N GLY A 363 25.49 9.88 0.47
CA GLY A 363 25.50 9.94 1.93
C GLY A 363 24.85 11.20 2.51
N ASN A 364 24.35 12.11 1.68
CA ASN A 364 23.78 13.37 2.17
C ASN A 364 22.43 13.16 2.82
N VAL A 365 22.28 13.72 4.00
CA VAL A 365 21.05 13.73 4.80
C VAL A 365 20.51 15.15 4.88
N ASN A 366 19.22 15.28 4.61
CA ASN A 366 18.47 16.51 4.75
C ASN A 366 17.29 16.28 5.71
N ILE A 367 17.30 16.97 6.84
CA ILE A 367 16.24 16.92 7.85
C ILE A 367 15.53 18.27 7.87
N THR A 368 14.21 18.26 7.70
CA THR A 368 13.36 19.44 7.89
C THR A 368 12.55 19.22 9.16
N ALA A 369 13.03 19.76 10.26
CA ALA A 369 12.41 19.61 11.58
C ALA A 369 12.85 20.73 12.54
N PRO A 370 11.92 21.37 13.24
CA PRO A 370 10.49 21.32 13.07
C PRO A 370 10.02 22.06 11.82
N SER A 371 8.91 21.61 11.22
CA SER A 371 8.13 22.38 10.28
C SER A 371 6.75 22.61 10.90
N MET A 372 6.40 23.86 11.14
CA MET A 372 5.15 24.27 11.77
C MET A 372 4.37 25.17 10.81
N THR A 373 3.13 24.84 10.56
CA THR A 373 2.25 25.63 9.69
C THR A 373 0.95 25.94 10.42
N LEU A 374 0.68 27.21 10.60
CA LEU A 374 -0.59 27.73 11.08
C LEU A 374 -1.38 28.26 9.88
N ASN A 375 -2.57 27.73 9.66
CA ASN A 375 -3.42 28.14 8.55
C ASN A 375 -4.71 28.77 9.06
N LEU A 376 -5.05 29.91 8.52
CA LEU A 376 -6.38 30.50 8.56
C LEU A 376 -7.10 30.05 7.26
N GLN A 377 -8.08 29.19 7.41
CA GLN A 377 -8.88 28.74 6.27
C GLN A 377 -9.71 29.89 5.71
N ARG A 378 -10.00 29.82 4.42
CA ARG A 378 -10.80 30.84 3.75
C ARG A 378 -12.09 31.15 4.51
N SER A 379 -12.23 32.37 4.98
CA SER A 379 -13.37 32.84 5.77
C SER A 379 -13.73 34.26 5.35
N SER A 380 -15.04 34.59 5.42
CA SER A 380 -15.46 35.96 5.17
C SER A 380 -14.89 36.88 6.24
N LEU A 381 -14.59 38.12 5.84
CA LEU A 381 -14.06 39.14 6.74
C LEU A 381 -15.05 39.47 7.85
N SER A 382 -16.34 39.51 7.57
CA SER A 382 -17.42 39.67 8.56
C SER A 382 -17.38 38.63 9.66
N LYS A 383 -17.22 37.33 9.28
CA LYS A 383 -17.13 36.23 10.24
C LYS A 383 -15.87 36.35 11.12
N LEU A 384 -14.75 36.80 10.56
CA LEU A 384 -13.51 36.98 11.32
C LEU A 384 -13.61 38.11 12.33
N LEU A 385 -14.35 39.16 11.99
CA LEU A 385 -14.58 40.31 12.85
C LEU A 385 -15.76 40.13 13.82
N GLY A 386 -16.42 38.94 13.79
CA GLY A 386 -17.58 38.67 14.65
C GLY A 386 -18.82 39.53 14.34
N LEU A 387 -18.90 40.08 13.15
CA LEU A 387 -20.03 40.95 12.73
C LEU A 387 -21.16 40.03 12.24
N THR A 388 -22.37 40.34 12.69
CA THR A 388 -23.58 39.66 12.19
C THR A 388 -23.89 40.09 10.77
N SER A 389 -24.21 39.15 9.89
CA SER A 389 -24.33 39.29 8.43
C SER A 389 -25.31 40.36 7.91
N SER A 390 -26.11 40.99 8.76
CA SER A 390 -27.12 41.94 8.34
C SER A 390 -26.57 43.37 8.08
N ARG A 391 -25.33 43.69 8.47
CA ARG A 391 -24.81 45.06 8.44
C ARG A 391 -23.78 45.40 7.37
N SER A 392 -23.19 44.40 6.68
CA SER A 392 -22.12 44.72 5.71
C SER A 392 -21.97 43.66 4.63
N ARG A 393 -22.83 43.68 3.63
CA ARG A 393 -22.74 42.81 2.45
C ARG A 393 -21.36 42.78 1.81
N LEU A 394 -20.69 43.95 1.75
CA LEU A 394 -19.32 44.04 1.21
C LEU A 394 -18.28 43.26 1.99
N LEU A 395 -18.37 43.21 3.33
CA LEU A 395 -17.43 42.43 4.17
C LEU A 395 -17.67 40.92 4.11
N ASP A 396 -18.91 40.52 3.79
CA ASP A 396 -19.26 39.10 3.57
C ASP A 396 -18.67 38.57 2.27
N GLU A 397 -18.57 39.43 1.27
CA GLU A 397 -18.04 39.06 -0.05
C GLU A 397 -16.50 38.99 -0.08
N ILE A 398 -15.81 39.61 0.88
CA ILE A 398 -14.35 39.54 1.01
C ILE A 398 -13.98 38.33 1.84
N ALA A 399 -13.31 37.39 1.20
CA ALA A 399 -12.77 36.20 1.86
C ALA A 399 -11.26 36.32 2.09
N LEU A 400 -10.84 36.11 3.32
CA LEU A 400 -9.43 36.09 3.73
C LEU A 400 -8.96 34.66 3.96
N SER A 401 -7.74 34.38 3.58
CA SER A 401 -7.00 33.20 4.00
C SER A 401 -5.56 33.60 4.30
N ALA A 402 -4.95 32.97 5.29
CA ALA A 402 -3.56 33.23 5.64
C ALA A 402 -2.87 31.92 6.09
N SER A 403 -1.58 31.86 5.89
CA SER A 403 -0.74 30.80 6.45
C SER A 403 0.59 31.36 6.90
N SER A 404 1.05 30.87 8.06
CA SER A 404 2.36 31.17 8.59
C SER A 404 3.11 29.85 8.72
N ARG A 405 4.28 29.74 8.11
CA ARG A 405 5.08 28.52 8.07
C ARG A 405 6.49 28.79 8.56
N PHE A 406 6.84 28.18 9.68
CA PHE A 406 8.20 28.09 10.17
C PHE A 406 8.82 26.78 9.69
N GLU A 407 10.01 26.78 9.18
CA GLU A 407 10.80 25.58 8.88
C GLU A 407 12.26 25.76 9.30
N GLN A 408 12.81 24.70 9.87
CA GLN A 408 14.23 24.53 10.07
C GLN A 408 14.72 23.34 9.27
N THR A 409 15.78 23.50 8.49
CA THR A 409 16.45 22.43 7.76
C THR A 409 17.86 22.24 8.27
N MET A 410 18.28 20.99 8.35
CA MET A 410 19.61 20.57 8.73
C MET A 410 20.15 19.71 7.60
N GLN A 411 21.33 19.99 7.11
CA GLN A 411 21.97 19.27 6.02
C GLN A 411 23.41 18.95 6.35
N ALA A 412 23.78 17.69 6.27
CA ALA A 412 25.12 17.19 6.43
C ALA A 412 25.25 15.77 5.85
N PRO A 413 26.45 15.24 5.66
CA PRO A 413 26.68 13.81 5.47
C PRO A 413 26.15 12.99 6.67
N ASP A 414 25.71 11.76 6.43
CA ASP A 414 25.20 10.86 7.46
C ASP A 414 26.24 10.57 8.56
N SER A 415 27.52 10.48 8.19
CA SER A 415 28.65 10.31 9.13
C SER A 415 28.72 11.41 10.17
N VAL A 416 28.40 12.66 9.81
CA VAL A 416 28.37 13.82 10.71
C VAL A 416 27.23 13.68 11.71
N PHE A 417 26.03 13.31 11.26
CA PHE A 417 24.90 13.07 12.15
C PHE A 417 25.11 11.88 13.08
N LEU A 418 25.71 10.79 12.59
CA LEU A 418 25.99 9.61 13.40
C LEU A 418 27.10 9.85 14.42
N ALA A 419 28.07 10.71 14.10
CA ALA A 419 29.11 11.13 15.05
C ALA A 419 28.62 12.15 16.08
N GLY A 420 27.44 12.75 15.89
CA GLY A 420 26.95 13.83 16.75
C GLY A 420 27.70 15.15 16.61
N ASP A 421 28.38 15.35 15.50
CA ASP A 421 29.17 16.56 15.23
C ASP A 421 28.26 17.66 14.64
N TRP A 422 27.58 18.35 15.55
CA TRP A 422 26.66 19.42 15.18
C TRP A 422 27.33 20.68 14.61
N SER A 423 28.65 20.83 14.78
CA SER A 423 29.41 21.98 14.26
C SER A 423 29.51 21.97 12.73
N ASN A 424 29.49 20.78 12.15
CA ASN A 424 29.56 20.56 10.70
C ASN A 424 28.17 20.38 10.02
N VAL A 425 27.08 20.66 10.75
CA VAL A 425 25.74 20.61 10.22
C VAL A 425 25.33 21.99 9.71
N SER A 426 24.93 22.09 8.46
CA SER A 426 24.37 23.33 7.90
C SER A 426 22.92 23.50 8.37
N PHE A 427 22.66 24.54 9.14
CA PHE A 427 21.35 24.93 9.61
C PHE A 427 20.79 26.07 8.79
N ARG A 428 19.53 25.90 8.29
CA ARG A 428 18.77 26.97 7.64
C ARG A 428 17.39 27.02 8.24
N ASN A 429 17.00 28.18 8.73
CA ASN A 429 15.67 28.40 9.28
C ASN A 429 15.00 29.62 8.63
N GLY A 430 13.72 29.80 8.91
CA GLY A 430 12.98 30.96 8.41
C GLY A 430 11.48 30.80 8.62
N ILE A 431 10.76 31.92 8.49
CA ILE A 431 9.30 31.93 8.50
C ILE A 431 8.82 32.54 7.19
N LYS A 432 7.81 31.93 6.61
CA LYS A 432 7.09 32.48 5.46
C LYS A 432 5.64 32.69 5.83
N HIS A 433 5.17 33.92 5.69
CA HIS A 433 3.77 34.28 5.81
C HIS A 433 3.18 34.46 4.43
N ASN A 434 2.01 33.89 4.19
CA ASN A 434 1.22 34.14 3.00
C ASN A 434 -0.17 34.60 3.44
N ALA A 435 -0.66 35.68 2.90
CA ALA A 435 -2.01 36.14 3.11
C ALA A 435 -2.68 36.42 1.76
N SER A 436 -3.94 36.10 1.63
CA SER A 436 -4.71 36.43 0.44
C SER A 436 -6.10 36.91 0.81
N ALA A 437 -6.49 37.97 0.14
CA ALA A 437 -7.84 38.53 0.15
C ALA A 437 -8.45 38.35 -1.25
N SER A 438 -9.68 37.88 -1.33
CA SER A 438 -10.37 37.72 -2.61
C SER A 438 -11.86 37.99 -2.43
N SER A 439 -12.48 38.59 -3.46
CA SER A 439 -13.92 38.77 -3.52
C SER A 439 -14.45 38.16 -4.81
N GLN A 440 -15.71 37.79 -4.83
CA GLN A 440 -16.39 37.33 -6.03
C GLN A 440 -17.59 38.22 -6.31
N MET A 441 -17.52 38.97 -7.40
CA MET A 441 -18.58 39.87 -7.84
C MET A 441 -19.19 39.32 -9.14
N ARG A 442 -20.47 39.53 -9.32
CA ARG A 442 -21.16 39.21 -10.59
C ARG A 442 -21.64 40.53 -11.24
N LEU A 443 -21.20 40.75 -12.47
CA LEU A 443 -21.64 41.80 -13.32
C LEU A 443 -22.38 41.18 -14.50
N GLY A 444 -23.71 41.07 -14.38
CA GLY A 444 -24.52 40.35 -15.36
C GLY A 444 -24.10 38.87 -15.45
N PHE A 445 -23.70 38.46 -16.64
CA PHE A 445 -23.24 37.07 -16.91
C PHE A 445 -21.73 36.89 -16.70
N VAL A 446 -20.98 37.93 -16.32
CA VAL A 446 -19.54 37.84 -16.04
C VAL A 446 -19.30 37.77 -14.55
N SER A 447 -18.53 36.78 -14.14
CA SER A 447 -17.99 36.68 -12.77
C SER A 447 -16.60 37.30 -12.72
N ILE A 448 -16.40 38.30 -11.86
CA ILE A 448 -15.12 38.98 -11.65
C ILE A 448 -14.62 38.63 -10.26
N THR A 449 -13.38 38.15 -10.18
CA THR A 449 -12.73 37.77 -8.93
C THR A 449 -11.43 38.53 -8.75
N PRO A 450 -11.49 39.74 -8.12
CA PRO A 450 -10.27 40.41 -7.68
C PRO A 450 -9.64 39.65 -6.53
N SER A 451 -8.31 39.66 -6.48
CA SER A 451 -7.54 39.06 -5.40
C SER A 451 -6.24 39.81 -5.17
N PHE A 452 -5.88 39.89 -3.90
CA PHE A 452 -4.61 40.44 -3.42
C PHE A 452 -3.87 39.35 -2.69
N GLN A 453 -2.63 39.12 -3.05
CA GLN A 453 -1.73 38.13 -2.41
C GLN A 453 -0.57 38.90 -1.79
N TYR A 454 -0.23 38.57 -0.56
CA TYR A 454 0.87 39.14 0.19
C TYR A 454 1.73 38.03 0.75
N ASN A 455 3.03 38.06 0.54
CA ASN A 455 4.00 37.17 1.13
C ASN A 455 5.01 37.97 1.93
N GLU A 456 5.38 37.47 3.08
CA GLU A 456 6.43 38.02 3.93
C GLU A 456 7.37 36.91 4.39
N PHE A 457 8.64 37.17 4.33
CA PHE A 457 9.70 36.24 4.69
C PHE A 457 10.49 36.81 5.86
N TRP A 458 10.64 36.05 6.89
CA TRP A 458 11.45 36.34 8.05
C TRP A 458 12.72 35.52 8.01
N ALA A 459 13.83 36.20 7.94
CA ALA A 459 15.19 35.67 7.94
C ALA A 459 15.84 35.95 9.30
N PHE A 460 16.66 35.03 9.79
CA PHE A 460 17.33 35.14 11.08
C PHE A 460 18.85 35.28 10.97
N GLN A 461 19.33 35.31 9.75
CA GLN A 461 20.73 35.52 9.40
C GLN A 461 20.82 36.16 8.02
N GLU A 462 21.85 36.95 7.81
CA GLU A 462 22.15 37.60 6.56
C GLU A 462 23.53 37.22 6.07
N LEU A 463 23.68 37.09 4.77
CA LEU A 463 24.96 36.94 4.11
C LEU A 463 25.45 38.32 3.70
N ASN A 464 26.62 38.72 4.20
CA ASN A 464 27.34 39.88 3.68
C ASN A 464 28.43 39.38 2.73
N GLY A 465 28.48 39.93 1.55
CA GLY A 465 29.52 39.66 0.56
C GLY A 465 30.46 40.87 0.45
N SER A 466 31.74 40.61 0.36
CA SER A 466 32.77 41.60 0.06
C SER A 466 33.78 41.00 -0.92
N LEU A 467 34.53 41.86 -1.58
CA LEU A 467 35.68 41.48 -2.37
C LEU A 467 36.96 41.86 -1.60
N ASP A 468 37.90 40.94 -1.54
CA ASP A 468 39.19 41.18 -0.87
C ASP A 468 40.32 40.66 -1.77
N LEU A 469 41.55 41.15 -1.54
CA LEU A 469 42.72 40.68 -2.24
C LEU A 469 43.37 39.54 -1.44
N ASP A 470 43.62 38.42 -2.09
CA ASP A 470 44.39 37.34 -1.51
C ASP A 470 45.91 37.71 -1.42
N GLN A 471 46.73 36.81 -0.84
CA GLN A 471 48.17 37.06 -0.69
C GLN A 471 48.90 37.15 -2.04
N SER A 472 48.32 36.73 -3.13
CA SER A 472 48.82 36.79 -4.49
C SER A 472 48.34 38.07 -5.25
N GLY A 473 47.46 38.88 -4.65
CA GLY A 473 46.88 40.04 -5.26
C GLY A 473 45.69 39.73 -6.19
N GLU A 474 45.16 38.53 -6.16
CA GLU A 474 43.94 38.15 -6.89
C GLU A 474 42.69 38.51 -6.08
N VAL A 475 41.66 39.01 -6.79
CA VAL A 475 40.37 39.38 -6.15
C VAL A 475 39.64 38.11 -5.73
N GLN A 476 39.37 37.96 -4.43
CA GLN A 476 38.63 36.84 -3.86
C GLN A 476 37.31 37.30 -3.29
N GLN A 477 36.29 36.52 -3.50
CA GLN A 477 34.97 36.69 -2.91
C GLN A 477 34.98 36.24 -1.45
N VAL A 478 34.73 37.14 -0.53
CA VAL A 478 34.62 36.82 0.90
C VAL A 478 33.16 36.96 1.30
N THR A 479 32.67 35.98 2.00
CA THR A 479 31.29 35.95 2.51
C THR A 479 31.30 35.80 4.03
N ASP A 480 30.59 36.66 4.72
CA ASP A 480 30.42 36.61 6.16
C ASP A 480 28.96 36.41 6.54
N THR A 481 28.71 35.70 7.61
CA THR A 481 27.36 35.41 8.10
C THR A 481 27.09 36.27 9.33
N VAL A 482 26.12 37.17 9.21
CA VAL A 482 25.73 38.04 10.32
C VAL A 482 24.38 37.54 10.87
N PRO A 483 24.32 37.14 12.16
CA PRO A 483 23.06 36.87 12.83
C PRO A 483 22.24 38.15 12.94
N GLY A 484 20.95 38.09 12.59
CA GLY A 484 20.07 39.27 12.63
C GLY A 484 18.67 38.90 12.14
N PHE A 485 17.69 39.68 12.60
CA PHE A 485 16.31 39.53 12.13
C PHE A 485 16.06 40.51 10.95
N GLN A 486 15.74 39.91 9.79
CA GLN A 486 15.45 40.66 8.58
C GLN A 486 14.09 40.22 8.03
N THR A 487 13.38 41.17 7.41
CA THR A 487 12.11 40.90 6.75
C THR A 487 12.13 41.38 5.30
N THR A 488 11.57 40.58 4.43
CA THR A 488 11.31 40.99 3.05
C THR A 488 9.91 40.54 2.63
N ARG A 489 9.31 41.31 1.74
CA ARG A 489 7.92 41.10 1.35
C ARG A 489 7.73 41.23 -0.15
N ASP A 490 6.74 40.56 -0.65
CA ASP A 490 6.24 40.73 -2.00
C ASP A 490 4.71 40.69 -2.02
N TRP A 491 4.14 41.22 -3.07
CA TRP A 491 2.71 41.22 -3.24
C TRP A 491 2.32 41.14 -4.72
N ARG A 492 1.12 40.65 -4.94
CA ARG A 492 0.51 40.55 -6.26
C ARG A 492 -0.95 40.97 -6.18
N LEU A 493 -1.34 41.82 -7.12
CA LEU A 493 -2.72 42.16 -7.37
C LEU A 493 -3.21 41.42 -8.62
N SER A 494 -4.40 40.84 -8.58
CA SER A 494 -4.99 40.21 -9.77
C SER A 494 -6.50 40.34 -9.79
N ALA A 495 -7.06 40.34 -11.00
CA ALA A 495 -8.50 40.33 -11.22
C ALA A 495 -8.79 39.38 -12.37
N ASN A 496 -9.62 38.35 -12.11
CA ASN A 496 -10.01 37.39 -13.13
C ASN A 496 -11.48 37.56 -13.48
N ALA A 497 -11.78 37.76 -14.77
CA ALA A 497 -13.12 37.79 -15.32
C ALA A 497 -13.40 36.49 -16.07
N SER A 498 -14.50 35.82 -15.78
CA SER A 498 -14.91 34.61 -16.43
C SER A 498 -16.41 34.62 -16.75
N THR A 499 -16.73 33.99 -17.85
CA THR A 499 -18.12 33.77 -18.24
C THR A 499 -18.28 32.41 -18.91
N ARG A 500 -19.52 32.03 -19.23
CA ARG A 500 -19.82 30.76 -19.82
C ARG A 500 -20.88 30.92 -20.92
N PHE A 501 -20.54 30.51 -22.12
CA PHE A 501 -21.43 30.49 -23.26
C PHE A 501 -21.86 29.06 -23.57
N TYR A 502 -23.11 28.88 -23.93
CA TYR A 502 -23.69 27.60 -24.29
C TYR A 502 -24.23 27.65 -25.70
N GLY A 503 -23.77 26.76 -26.56
CA GLY A 503 -24.33 26.53 -27.89
C GLY A 503 -24.89 25.10 -27.95
N THR A 504 -26.10 24.92 -28.42
CA THR A 504 -26.68 23.61 -28.68
C THR A 504 -27.11 23.55 -30.15
N PHE A 505 -26.57 22.58 -30.86
CA PHE A 505 -26.94 22.26 -32.22
C PHE A 505 -27.80 21.02 -32.23
N GLU A 506 -29.03 21.15 -32.60
CA GLU A 506 -29.99 20.06 -32.65
C GLU A 506 -30.04 19.47 -34.07
N PHE A 507 -30.08 18.16 -34.17
CA PHE A 507 -30.22 17.40 -35.41
C PHE A 507 -31.55 16.68 -35.43
N ASN A 508 -31.87 16.06 -36.53
CA ASN A 508 -33.09 15.27 -36.68
C ASN A 508 -33.14 14.19 -35.56
N PRO A 509 -34.25 14.10 -34.81
CA PRO A 509 -34.41 13.14 -33.70
C PRO A 509 -34.19 11.67 -34.06
N ASN A 510 -34.37 11.31 -35.32
CA ASN A 510 -34.19 9.95 -35.85
C ASN A 510 -32.73 9.59 -36.13
N ARG A 511 -31.80 10.56 -36.04
CA ARG A 511 -30.36 10.31 -36.20
C ARG A 511 -29.74 9.79 -34.91
N THR A 512 -28.69 9.01 -35.04
CA THR A 512 -27.92 8.52 -33.91
C THR A 512 -27.37 9.66 -33.03
N VAL A 513 -26.95 10.75 -33.65
CA VAL A 513 -26.59 11.99 -32.92
C VAL A 513 -27.76 12.97 -33.04
N GLN A 514 -28.41 13.24 -31.92
CA GLN A 514 -29.59 14.10 -31.87
C GLN A 514 -29.26 15.57 -31.59
N ALA A 515 -28.23 15.81 -30.77
CA ALA A 515 -27.75 17.16 -30.48
C ALA A 515 -26.28 17.17 -30.10
N ILE A 516 -25.59 18.28 -30.33
CA ILE A 516 -24.26 18.57 -29.86
C ILE A 516 -24.32 19.84 -29.03
N ARG A 517 -23.89 19.76 -27.79
CA ARG A 517 -23.77 20.89 -26.87
C ARG A 517 -22.31 21.30 -26.76
N HIS A 518 -22.02 22.54 -27.07
CA HIS A 518 -20.71 23.18 -26.91
C HIS A 518 -20.76 24.20 -25.79
N VAL A 519 -19.87 24.05 -24.81
CA VAL A 519 -19.73 25.00 -23.70
C VAL A 519 -18.38 25.68 -23.82
N LEU A 520 -18.40 26.99 -23.99
CA LEU A 520 -17.23 27.87 -24.05
C LEU A 520 -17.10 28.64 -22.72
N SER A 521 -15.97 28.54 -22.08
CA SER A 521 -15.69 29.23 -20.82
C SER A 521 -14.41 30.06 -20.97
N PRO A 522 -14.49 31.27 -21.54
CA PRO A 522 -13.37 32.20 -21.57
C PRO A 522 -13.09 32.75 -20.16
N THR A 523 -11.84 32.87 -19.84
CA THR A 523 -11.34 33.53 -18.65
C THR A 523 -10.24 34.50 -19.07
N MET A 524 -10.34 35.74 -18.63
CA MET A 524 -9.33 36.79 -18.81
C MET A 524 -8.88 37.29 -17.44
N GLY A 525 -7.59 37.24 -17.18
CA GLY A 525 -7.01 37.69 -15.93
C GLY A 525 -6.07 38.85 -16.15
N LEU A 526 -6.14 39.89 -15.32
CA LEU A 526 -5.14 40.93 -15.22
C LEU A 526 -4.36 40.72 -13.92
N SER A 527 -3.04 40.72 -13.96
CA SER A 527 -2.20 40.61 -12.78
C SER A 527 -1.06 41.64 -12.81
N TYR A 528 -0.73 42.15 -11.64
CA TYR A 528 0.39 43.05 -11.44
C TYR A 528 1.24 42.62 -10.26
N THR A 529 2.55 42.54 -10.47
CA THR A 529 3.56 42.27 -9.45
C THR A 529 4.66 43.34 -9.61
N PRO A 530 5.01 44.08 -8.58
CA PRO A 530 6.08 45.07 -8.65
C PRO A 530 7.45 44.46 -8.80
N GLU A 531 8.40 45.20 -9.26
CA GLU A 531 9.81 44.84 -9.23
C GLU A 531 10.34 44.84 -7.79
N LEU A 532 11.10 43.78 -7.48
CA LEU A 532 11.72 43.67 -6.18
C LEU A 532 13.10 43.04 -6.38
N GLN A 533 14.13 43.87 -6.27
CA GLN A 533 15.51 43.43 -6.31
C GLN A 533 16.01 43.18 -4.90
N ARG A 534 16.54 42.01 -4.70
CA ARG A 534 17.07 41.51 -3.42
C ARG A 534 18.54 41.16 -3.53
N THR A 535 18.97 40.81 -4.72
CA THR A 535 20.38 40.58 -5.04
C THR A 535 21.12 41.93 -4.89
N GLN A 536 22.16 41.88 -4.08
CA GLN A 536 23.10 43.01 -3.88
C GLN A 536 24.32 42.77 -4.74
N THR A 537 24.90 43.88 -5.26
CA THR A 537 26.11 43.88 -6.05
C THR A 537 27.18 44.66 -5.30
N VAL A 538 28.29 44.04 -5.01
CA VAL A 538 29.49 44.66 -4.50
C VAL A 538 30.48 44.81 -5.66
N SER A 539 31.00 46.02 -5.87
CA SER A 539 31.96 46.26 -6.93
C SER A 539 33.19 46.94 -6.34
N GLU A 540 34.28 46.20 -6.29
CA GLU A 540 35.57 46.64 -5.78
C GLU A 540 36.67 46.03 -6.63
N TYR A 541 37.86 46.70 -6.71
CA TYR A 541 39.04 46.23 -7.48
C TYR A 541 38.76 45.99 -8.97
N GLY A 542 37.74 46.63 -9.55
CA GLY A 542 37.35 46.41 -10.97
C GLY A 542 36.54 45.16 -11.27
N GLU A 543 36.21 44.38 -10.24
CA GLU A 543 35.35 43.23 -10.33
C GLU A 543 34.00 43.48 -9.64
N SER A 544 32.99 42.73 -10.03
CA SER A 544 31.65 42.81 -9.40
C SER A 544 31.20 41.41 -8.97
N TYR A 545 30.63 41.35 -7.78
CA TYR A 545 30.09 40.14 -7.19
C TYR A 545 28.62 40.34 -6.79
N GLU A 546 27.77 39.48 -7.32
CA GLU A 546 26.31 39.49 -7.00
C GLU A 546 25.97 38.39 -6.02
N PHE A 547 25.32 38.76 -4.95
CA PHE A 547 24.85 37.78 -3.96
C PHE A 547 23.46 38.14 -3.43
N ASN A 548 22.75 37.09 -2.97
CA ASN A 548 21.45 37.28 -2.29
C ASN A 548 21.67 37.21 -0.77
N PRO A 549 21.46 38.27 0.00
CA PRO A 549 21.66 38.33 1.45
C PRO A 549 20.89 37.24 2.22
N TYR A 550 19.78 36.75 1.66
CA TYR A 550 18.92 35.77 2.28
C TYR A 550 19.29 34.32 1.96
N SER A 551 20.33 34.07 1.19
CA SER A 551 20.70 32.74 0.64
C SER A 551 20.95 31.68 1.70
N LEU A 552 21.33 32.05 2.91
CA LEU A 552 21.57 31.16 4.06
C LEU A 552 20.28 30.76 4.79
N ASN A 553 19.14 31.39 4.46
CA ASN A 553 17.88 31.10 5.14
C ASN A 553 17.09 29.98 4.45
N ARG A 554 16.11 29.46 5.13
CA ARG A 554 15.26 28.35 4.60
C ARG A 554 14.39 28.80 3.44
N PHE A 555 13.81 29.99 3.52
CA PHE A 555 13.03 30.61 2.47
C PHE A 555 13.84 31.74 1.86
N VAL A 556 14.40 31.48 0.68
CA VAL A 556 15.21 32.46 -0.04
C VAL A 556 14.31 33.19 -1.02
N PRO A 557 13.99 34.44 -0.75
CA PRO A 557 13.22 35.25 -1.69
C PRO A 557 14.11 35.58 -2.91
N GLN A 558 13.55 35.36 -4.09
CA GLN A 558 14.21 35.63 -5.37
C GLN A 558 13.87 37.06 -5.84
N ASP A 559 14.71 37.58 -6.71
CA ASP A 559 14.38 38.78 -7.44
C ASP A 559 13.12 38.59 -8.25
N ILE A 560 12.26 39.58 -8.24
CA ILE A 560 11.02 39.61 -8.99
C ILE A 560 11.12 40.76 -9.97
N ARG A 561 11.09 40.45 -11.26
CA ARG A 561 10.94 41.51 -12.28
C ARG A 561 9.49 42.00 -12.27
N ALA A 562 9.33 43.29 -12.53
CA ALA A 562 8.00 43.87 -12.70
C ALA A 562 7.21 43.05 -13.73
N SER A 563 5.99 42.73 -13.40
CA SER A 563 5.11 42.00 -14.32
C SER A 563 3.71 42.60 -14.28
N GLY A 564 3.29 43.15 -15.41
CA GLY A 564 1.90 43.47 -15.68
C GLY A 564 1.40 42.54 -16.77
N ALA A 565 0.57 41.59 -16.41
CA ALA A 565 0.24 40.51 -17.36
C ALA A 565 -1.26 40.32 -17.55
N VAL A 566 -1.65 40.12 -18.80
CA VAL A 566 -2.97 39.64 -19.18
C VAL A 566 -2.87 38.14 -19.45
N ASN A 567 -3.62 37.37 -18.68
CA ASN A 567 -3.75 35.93 -18.85
C ASN A 567 -5.04 35.65 -19.59
N PHE A 568 -4.98 34.92 -20.67
CA PHE A 568 -6.14 34.44 -21.42
C PHE A 568 -6.23 32.94 -21.34
N SER A 569 -7.42 32.43 -21.05
CA SER A 569 -7.70 30.98 -21.07
C SER A 569 -9.09 30.73 -21.62
N LEU A 570 -9.17 29.85 -22.60
CA LEU A 570 -10.42 29.37 -23.19
C LEU A 570 -10.58 27.88 -22.89
N SER A 571 -11.51 27.59 -22.00
CA SER A 571 -11.90 26.19 -21.75
C SER A 571 -13.15 25.84 -22.56
N GLN A 572 -13.12 24.67 -23.19
CA GLN A 572 -14.17 24.19 -24.07
C GLN A 572 -14.55 22.77 -23.68
N ASN A 573 -15.84 22.49 -23.64
CA ASN A 573 -16.42 21.16 -23.44
C ASN A 573 -17.41 20.88 -24.56
N LEU A 574 -17.34 19.67 -25.12
CA LEU A 574 -18.21 19.23 -26.22
C LEU A 574 -18.88 17.90 -25.84
N GLU A 575 -20.20 17.91 -25.78
CA GLU A 575 -21.03 16.76 -25.44
C GLU A 575 -22.03 16.48 -26.58
N ALA A 576 -22.27 15.20 -26.86
CA ALA A 576 -23.28 14.77 -27.81
C ALA A 576 -24.43 14.03 -27.11
N LYS A 577 -25.64 14.26 -27.55
CA LYS A 577 -26.83 13.48 -27.23
C LYS A 577 -26.96 12.39 -28.29
N VAL A 578 -26.75 11.14 -27.89
CA VAL A 578 -26.68 9.99 -28.80
C VAL A 578 -27.77 9.00 -28.47
N MET A 579 -28.57 8.62 -29.47
CA MET A 579 -29.57 7.57 -29.35
C MET A 579 -28.98 6.21 -29.67
N ASP A 580 -29.16 5.26 -28.79
CA ASP A 580 -28.86 3.87 -29.05
C ASP A 580 -29.95 3.26 -29.93
N LYS A 581 -29.58 2.84 -31.14
CA LYS A 581 -30.54 2.32 -32.13
C LYS A 581 -31.18 0.99 -31.71
N ALA A 582 -30.51 0.23 -30.85
CA ALA A 582 -30.99 -1.07 -30.40
C ALA A 582 -32.03 -0.97 -29.31
N THR A 583 -31.85 -0.05 -28.38
CA THR A 583 -32.72 0.12 -27.20
C THR A 583 -33.65 1.34 -27.30
N GLY A 584 -33.36 2.28 -28.20
CA GLY A 584 -34.06 3.57 -28.30
C GLY A 584 -33.65 4.56 -27.20
N ASP A 585 -32.74 4.14 -26.27
CA ASP A 585 -32.32 4.97 -25.15
C ASP A 585 -31.42 6.11 -25.61
N VAL A 586 -31.66 7.27 -25.02
CA VAL A 586 -30.87 8.46 -25.31
C VAL A 586 -29.85 8.69 -24.22
N ARG A 587 -28.58 8.65 -24.55
CA ARG A 587 -27.48 8.89 -23.62
C ARG A 587 -26.64 10.09 -24.00
N LYS A 588 -26.04 10.68 -22.97
CA LYS A 588 -25.08 11.77 -23.10
C LYS A 588 -23.68 11.20 -23.26
N VAL A 589 -23.01 11.54 -24.32
CA VAL A 589 -21.64 11.12 -24.62
C VAL A 589 -20.76 12.36 -24.61
N ARG A 590 -19.70 12.35 -23.84
CA ARG A 590 -18.68 13.39 -23.85
C ARG A 590 -17.75 13.15 -25.02
N LEU A 591 -17.63 14.13 -25.90
CA LEU A 591 -16.71 14.10 -27.04
C LEU A 591 -15.35 14.71 -26.63
N ILE A 592 -15.41 15.82 -25.93
CA ILE A 592 -14.27 16.51 -25.36
C ILE A 592 -14.67 16.98 -23.96
N ASP A 593 -14.06 16.38 -22.94
CA ASP A 593 -14.36 16.76 -21.56
C ASP A 593 -13.81 18.13 -21.22
N ASN A 594 -12.58 18.41 -21.68
CA ASN A 594 -11.93 19.68 -21.44
C ASN A 594 -10.82 19.93 -22.47
N LEU A 595 -10.98 20.98 -23.24
CA LEU A 595 -9.98 21.54 -24.16
C LEU A 595 -9.66 22.94 -23.68
N VAL A 596 -8.45 23.16 -23.19
CA VAL A 596 -8.01 24.47 -22.68
C VAL A 596 -6.89 25.00 -23.53
N THR A 597 -7.08 26.21 -24.07
CA THR A 597 -6.02 26.98 -24.70
C THR A 597 -5.72 28.19 -23.84
N SER A 598 -4.46 28.40 -23.48
CA SER A 598 -4.03 29.48 -22.61
C SER A 598 -2.77 30.15 -23.12
N ALA A 599 -2.71 31.44 -22.88
CA ALA A 599 -1.57 32.31 -23.15
C ALA A 599 -1.49 33.43 -22.12
N ASN A 600 -0.30 33.99 -21.92
CA ASN A 600 -0.05 35.11 -21.06
C ASN A 600 0.70 36.16 -21.87
N TYR A 601 0.33 37.43 -21.72
CA TYR A 601 1.04 38.58 -22.30
C TYR A 601 1.44 39.56 -21.20
N ASN A 602 2.76 39.66 -20.96
CA ASN A 602 3.33 40.63 -20.03
C ASN A 602 3.60 41.96 -20.78
N PHE A 603 2.78 42.98 -20.51
CA PHE A 603 2.85 44.27 -21.20
C PHE A 603 3.88 45.23 -20.59
N ILE A 604 4.49 44.87 -19.44
CA ILE A 604 5.58 45.62 -18.81
C ILE A 604 6.95 45.09 -19.25
N ALA A 605 7.02 43.81 -19.71
CA ALA A 605 8.26 43.23 -20.12
C ALA A 605 8.90 43.98 -21.31
N ASP A 606 10.18 44.27 -21.22
CA ASP A 606 10.94 44.96 -22.28
C ASP A 606 11.03 44.13 -23.57
N SER A 607 10.96 42.82 -23.48
CA SER A 607 11.04 41.90 -24.61
C SER A 607 10.31 40.61 -24.31
N LEU A 608 9.95 39.87 -25.36
CA LEU A 608 9.34 38.52 -25.27
C LEU A 608 8.08 38.47 -24.38
N GLY A 609 7.24 39.54 -24.42
CA GLY A 609 6.08 39.66 -23.53
C GLY A 609 5.03 38.54 -23.68
N LEU A 610 4.90 37.90 -24.85
CA LEU A 610 3.94 36.82 -25.10
C LEU A 610 4.54 35.47 -24.70
N SER A 611 3.87 34.77 -23.82
CA SER A 611 4.23 33.39 -23.48
C SER A 611 3.95 32.41 -24.62
N ASP A 612 4.43 31.18 -24.48
CA ASP A 612 3.96 30.09 -25.35
C ASP A 612 2.44 29.92 -25.22
N ILE A 613 1.78 29.68 -26.34
CA ILE A 613 0.36 29.33 -26.39
C ILE A 613 0.27 27.81 -26.14
N VAL A 614 -0.36 27.46 -25.04
CA VAL A 614 -0.46 26.04 -24.59
C VAL A 614 -1.90 25.58 -24.75
N THR A 615 -2.07 24.53 -25.53
CA THR A 615 -3.35 23.83 -25.69
C THR A 615 -3.28 22.47 -25.03
N ARG A 616 -4.20 22.17 -24.10
CA ARG A 616 -4.35 20.88 -23.45
C ARG A 616 -5.75 20.35 -23.66
N ALA A 617 -5.86 19.07 -24.03
CA ALA A 617 -7.12 18.37 -24.14
C ALA A 617 -7.11 17.12 -23.28
N ASN A 618 -8.16 16.97 -22.47
CA ASN A 618 -8.41 15.76 -21.71
C ASN A 618 -9.81 15.27 -22.04
N THR A 619 -9.95 14.01 -22.41
CA THR A 619 -11.25 13.43 -22.70
C THR A 619 -11.24 11.94 -22.49
N ASP A 620 -12.39 11.41 -22.07
CA ASP A 620 -12.65 9.97 -22.03
C ASP A 620 -13.55 9.60 -23.21
N LEU A 621 -12.93 9.27 -24.35
CA LEU A 621 -13.66 8.93 -25.58
C LEU A 621 -14.48 7.65 -25.35
N PHE A 622 -15.80 7.76 -25.54
CA PHE A 622 -16.78 6.67 -25.40
C PHE A 622 -16.72 5.96 -24.03
N ASN A 623 -16.23 6.61 -22.99
CA ASN A 623 -15.96 6.03 -21.66
C ASN A 623 -14.99 4.83 -21.70
N LYS A 624 -14.18 4.70 -22.74
CA LYS A 624 -13.26 3.57 -22.95
C LYS A 624 -11.81 4.00 -23.13
N VAL A 625 -11.56 5.11 -23.83
CA VAL A 625 -10.21 5.54 -24.16
C VAL A 625 -9.97 6.91 -23.56
N ARG A 626 -9.10 6.97 -22.55
CA ARG A 626 -8.61 8.22 -21.99
C ARG A 626 -7.57 8.82 -22.92
N VAL A 627 -7.79 10.06 -23.30
CA VAL A 627 -6.90 10.83 -24.17
C VAL A 627 -6.45 12.07 -23.45
N ASN A 628 -5.15 12.27 -23.32
CA ASN A 628 -4.54 13.50 -22.82
C ASN A 628 -3.60 14.03 -23.91
N LEU A 629 -3.85 15.22 -24.37
CA LEU A 629 -3.03 15.89 -25.38
C LEU A 629 -2.50 17.21 -24.79
N GLY A 630 -1.29 17.57 -25.14
CA GLY A 630 -0.70 18.86 -24.81
C GLY A 630 0.16 19.33 -25.97
N ILE A 631 -0.05 20.57 -26.41
CA ILE A 631 0.73 21.17 -27.48
C ILE A 631 1.14 22.59 -27.02
N ALA A 632 2.39 22.94 -27.21
CA ALA A 632 2.90 24.27 -26.95
C ALA A 632 3.42 24.88 -28.25
N HIS A 633 3.08 26.12 -28.48
CA HIS A 633 3.46 26.90 -29.64
C HIS A 633 4.14 28.19 -29.21
N SER A 634 5.20 28.59 -29.86
CA SER A 634 5.84 29.87 -29.74
C SER A 634 5.51 30.75 -30.97
N ALA A 635 5.24 32.00 -30.72
CA ALA A 635 5.02 33.02 -31.78
C ALA A 635 6.33 33.74 -32.17
N TYR A 636 7.42 33.51 -31.45
CA TYR A 636 8.68 34.23 -31.61
C TYR A 636 9.67 33.52 -32.52
N ALA A 637 10.41 34.33 -33.27
CA ALA A 637 11.55 33.88 -34.04
C ALA A 637 12.75 33.52 -33.15
N ARG A 638 13.75 32.87 -33.71
CA ARG A 638 15.03 32.54 -33.05
C ARG A 638 16.18 33.20 -33.82
N ASP A 639 17.24 33.45 -33.11
CA ASP A 639 18.54 33.79 -33.68
C ASP A 639 19.33 32.52 -34.13
N SER A 640 20.55 32.72 -34.61
CA SER A 640 21.43 31.64 -35.05
C SER A 640 21.84 30.69 -33.91
N SER A 641 21.85 31.15 -32.67
CA SER A 641 22.14 30.36 -31.49
C SER A 641 20.90 29.57 -31.00
N GLY A 642 19.72 29.86 -31.52
CA GLY A 642 18.45 29.23 -31.15
C GLY A 642 17.73 29.93 -30.01
N GLN A 643 18.26 31.03 -29.50
CA GLN A 643 17.57 31.84 -28.51
C GLN A 643 16.40 32.61 -29.13
N ARG A 644 15.34 32.80 -28.36
CA ARG A 644 14.20 33.60 -28.80
C ARG A 644 14.58 35.06 -28.89
N ILE A 645 14.18 35.70 -29.99
CA ILE A 645 14.32 37.12 -30.19
C ILE A 645 12.93 37.79 -30.18
N ASP A 646 12.87 39.06 -29.82
CA ASP A 646 11.62 39.83 -29.73
C ASP A 646 11.09 40.25 -31.11
N GLN A 647 10.92 39.24 -31.96
CA GLN A 647 10.36 39.38 -33.30
C GLN A 647 9.36 38.25 -33.56
N PHE A 648 8.14 38.59 -33.88
CA PHE A 648 7.14 37.57 -34.23
C PHE A 648 7.48 36.88 -35.57
N LEU A 649 7.23 35.59 -35.65
CA LEU A 649 7.43 34.74 -36.83
C LEU A 649 6.74 35.31 -38.09
N VAL A 650 5.51 35.86 -37.91
CA VAL A 650 4.72 36.43 -39.00
C VAL A 650 5.42 37.59 -39.70
N LYS A 651 6.24 38.36 -38.98
CA LYS A 651 7.03 39.48 -39.56
C LYS A 651 8.17 39.02 -40.46
N ARG A 652 8.52 37.71 -40.41
CA ARG A 652 9.52 37.09 -41.23
C ARG A 652 8.91 36.24 -42.38
N GLY A 653 7.59 36.30 -42.54
CA GLY A 653 6.90 35.46 -43.50
C GLY A 653 6.80 34.00 -43.15
N GLU A 654 7.09 33.67 -41.88
CA GLU A 654 6.95 32.30 -41.30
C GLU A 654 5.53 32.09 -40.79
N PRO A 655 5.12 30.82 -40.49
CA PRO A 655 3.81 30.51 -39.93
C PRO A 655 3.63 31.25 -38.58
N ILE A 656 2.41 31.73 -38.30
CA ILE A 656 2.06 32.54 -37.11
C ILE A 656 2.56 31.89 -35.82
N LEU A 657 2.53 30.54 -35.73
CA LEU A 657 2.90 29.79 -34.56
C LEU A 657 3.83 28.62 -34.95
N ARG A 658 4.88 28.45 -34.21
CA ARG A 658 5.77 27.30 -34.32
C ARG A 658 5.56 26.36 -33.14
N MET A 659 5.21 25.12 -33.41
CA MET A 659 5.13 24.09 -32.39
C MET A 659 6.51 23.84 -31.78
N THR A 660 6.60 23.92 -30.46
CA THR A 660 7.85 23.68 -29.66
C THR A 660 7.82 22.32 -29.02
N ARG A 661 6.65 21.91 -28.54
CA ARG A 661 6.44 20.63 -27.86
C ARG A 661 5.04 20.11 -28.14
N ALA A 662 4.92 18.78 -28.29
CA ALA A 662 3.64 18.09 -28.27
C ALA A 662 3.78 16.80 -27.44
N ASN A 663 2.77 16.51 -26.65
CA ASN A 663 2.69 15.25 -25.92
C ASN A 663 1.28 14.66 -26.06
N ALA A 664 1.21 13.34 -26.18
CA ALA A 664 -0.04 12.60 -26.19
C ALA A 664 0.08 11.39 -25.28
N ALA A 665 -0.92 11.17 -24.46
CA ALA A 665 -1.06 9.96 -23.68
C ALA A 665 -2.46 9.37 -23.94
N LEU A 666 -2.48 8.13 -24.39
CA LEU A 666 -3.70 7.35 -24.65
C LEU A 666 -3.70 6.16 -23.69
N GLY A 667 -4.83 5.92 -23.02
CA GLY A 667 -4.96 4.77 -22.13
C GLY A 667 -6.34 4.14 -22.29
N SER A 668 -6.38 2.82 -22.40
CA SER A 668 -7.63 2.08 -22.48
C SER A 668 -7.55 0.81 -21.66
N SER A 669 -8.68 0.43 -21.07
CA SER A 669 -8.83 -0.81 -20.33
C SER A 669 -9.86 -1.68 -21.03
N PHE A 670 -9.47 -2.91 -21.28
CA PHE A 670 -10.29 -3.93 -21.94
C PHE A 670 -10.49 -5.07 -20.95
N ASN A 671 -11.69 -5.54 -20.82
CA ASN A 671 -12.02 -6.70 -20.00
C ASN A 671 -13.01 -7.57 -20.76
N GLY A 672 -12.91 -8.87 -20.58
CA GLY A 672 -13.78 -9.85 -21.23
C GLY A 672 -13.76 -11.15 -20.46
N GLY A 673 -14.51 -12.14 -20.98
CA GLY A 673 -14.73 -13.40 -20.29
C GLY A 673 -15.81 -13.26 -19.22
N SER A 674 -17.05 -13.60 -19.55
CA SER A 674 -18.14 -13.80 -18.59
C SER A 674 -18.13 -15.25 -18.10
N SER A 675 -18.93 -15.56 -17.10
CA SER A 675 -19.11 -16.89 -16.48
C SER A 675 -19.04 -18.04 -17.50
N GLY A 676 -17.99 -18.86 -17.45
CA GLY A 676 -17.72 -19.96 -18.36
C GLY A 676 -16.70 -19.71 -19.48
N GLN A 677 -16.21 -18.49 -19.65
CA GLN A 677 -15.12 -18.13 -20.55
C GLN A 677 -13.95 -17.56 -19.75
N PHE A 678 -12.73 -17.68 -20.27
CA PHE A 678 -11.51 -17.18 -19.62
C PHE A 678 -11.63 -15.69 -19.26
N PRO A 679 -11.73 -15.32 -17.98
CA PRO A 679 -11.76 -13.92 -17.59
C PRO A 679 -10.40 -13.26 -17.87
N TRP A 680 -10.42 -12.09 -18.49
CA TRP A 680 -9.23 -11.33 -18.75
C TRP A 680 -9.46 -9.83 -18.58
N ASN A 681 -8.43 -9.14 -18.19
CA ASN A 681 -8.38 -7.69 -18.17
C ASN A 681 -7.03 -7.24 -18.72
N PHE A 682 -7.03 -6.28 -19.62
CA PHE A 682 -5.83 -5.66 -20.16
C PHE A 682 -5.97 -4.16 -20.16
N ARG A 683 -4.90 -3.49 -19.84
CA ARG A 683 -4.75 -2.06 -19.96
C ARG A 683 -3.60 -1.77 -20.92
N ALA A 684 -3.90 -1.02 -21.97
CA ALA A 684 -2.93 -0.52 -22.92
C ALA A 684 -2.77 0.99 -22.73
N ASP A 685 -1.53 1.44 -22.53
CA ASP A 685 -1.16 2.84 -22.43
C ASP A 685 -0.14 3.14 -23.55
N TYR A 686 -0.35 4.24 -24.27
CA TYR A 686 0.56 4.77 -25.28
C TYR A 686 0.95 6.19 -24.90
N ASN A 687 2.23 6.50 -24.95
CA ASN A 687 2.76 7.81 -24.68
C ASN A 687 3.64 8.28 -25.83
N LEU A 688 3.43 9.53 -26.23
CA LEU A 688 4.20 10.26 -27.22
C LEU A 688 4.68 11.55 -26.56
N ASP A 689 5.96 11.84 -26.62
CA ASP A 689 6.55 13.16 -26.31
C ASP A 689 7.41 13.57 -27.50
N LEU A 690 7.11 14.73 -28.01
CA LEU A 690 7.74 15.31 -29.17
C LEU A 690 8.23 16.71 -28.80
N ARG A 691 9.55 16.95 -28.95
CA ARG A 691 10.19 18.23 -28.68
C ARG A 691 11.01 18.67 -29.87
N LYS A 692 10.95 19.94 -30.17
CA LYS A 692 11.82 20.55 -31.14
C LYS A 692 12.98 21.24 -30.41
N ASN A 693 14.19 20.74 -30.65
CA ASN A 693 15.41 21.34 -30.17
C ASN A 693 16.18 21.99 -31.31
N TRP A 694 16.57 23.20 -31.10
CA TRP A 694 17.42 23.91 -32.06
C TRP A 694 18.82 23.29 -32.11
N ARG A 695 19.32 23.06 -33.32
CA ARG A 695 20.70 22.61 -33.55
C ARG A 695 21.47 23.75 -34.22
N PRO A 696 22.40 24.42 -33.51
CA PRO A 696 23.18 25.56 -34.05
C PRO A 696 24.03 25.18 -35.25
N ASP A 697 24.57 23.92 -35.27
CA ASP A 697 25.43 23.39 -36.32
C ASP A 697 24.73 23.28 -37.69
N ILE A 698 23.42 23.05 -37.69
CA ILE A 698 22.62 22.95 -38.94
C ILE A 698 21.57 24.03 -39.07
N GLN A 699 21.56 24.99 -38.13
CA GLN A 699 20.63 26.13 -38.03
C GLN A 699 19.15 25.78 -38.26
N ARG A 700 18.72 24.66 -37.68
CA ARG A 700 17.32 24.21 -37.77
C ARG A 700 16.87 23.45 -36.52
N ASP A 701 15.56 23.39 -36.32
CA ASP A 701 14.96 22.57 -35.29
C ASP A 701 15.10 21.06 -35.67
N THR A 702 15.63 20.28 -34.75
CA THR A 702 15.60 18.82 -34.81
C THR A 702 14.49 18.30 -33.93
N LEU A 703 13.87 17.23 -34.37
CA LEU A 703 12.78 16.58 -33.68
C LEU A 703 13.33 15.49 -32.76
N ILE A 704 13.13 15.66 -31.46
CA ILE A 704 13.33 14.60 -30.47
C ILE A 704 11.99 13.94 -30.24
N LEU A 705 11.91 12.68 -30.60
CA LEU A 705 10.72 11.87 -30.48
C LEU A 705 10.93 10.77 -29.44
N THR A 706 10.05 10.67 -28.47
CA THR A 706 9.98 9.54 -27.53
C THR A 706 8.60 8.92 -27.64
N GLN A 707 8.54 7.63 -27.92
CA GLN A 707 7.29 6.89 -28.04
C GLN A 707 7.40 5.59 -27.25
N SER A 708 6.41 5.34 -26.42
CA SER A 708 6.34 4.09 -25.67
C SER A 708 4.92 3.56 -25.63
N ALA A 709 4.79 2.27 -25.78
CA ALA A 709 3.57 1.52 -25.54
C ALA A 709 3.78 0.63 -24.31
N ARG A 710 2.78 0.51 -23.44
CA ARG A 710 2.78 -0.36 -22.28
C ARG A 710 1.52 -1.18 -22.25
N LEU A 711 1.68 -2.46 -21.96
CA LEU A 711 0.58 -3.39 -21.78
C LEU A 711 0.68 -4.01 -20.37
N ARG A 712 -0.39 -3.94 -19.64
CA ARG A 712 -0.55 -4.62 -18.35
C ARG A 712 -1.87 -5.38 -18.37
N GLY A 713 -1.89 -6.54 -17.77
CA GLY A 713 -3.13 -7.26 -17.68
C GLY A 713 -2.99 -8.60 -17.03
N SER A 714 -4.11 -9.23 -16.85
CA SER A 714 -4.24 -10.55 -16.28
C SER A 714 -5.20 -11.38 -17.14
N ILE A 715 -4.90 -12.65 -17.26
CA ILE A 715 -5.75 -13.65 -17.89
C ILE A 715 -5.83 -14.88 -17.00
N GLU A 716 -7.04 -15.32 -16.73
CA GLU A 716 -7.31 -16.59 -16.06
C GLU A 716 -7.56 -17.64 -17.13
N ILE A 717 -6.52 -18.40 -17.48
CA ILE A 717 -6.58 -19.43 -18.52
C ILE A 717 -7.50 -20.59 -18.10
N THR A 718 -7.57 -20.87 -16.83
CA THR A 718 -8.51 -21.76 -16.17
C THR A 718 -8.78 -21.21 -14.76
N GLU A 719 -9.76 -21.78 -14.05
CA GLU A 719 -9.96 -21.49 -12.61
C GLU A 719 -8.71 -21.69 -11.75
N LYS A 720 -7.75 -22.46 -12.25
CA LYS A 720 -6.51 -22.82 -11.56
C LYS A 720 -5.29 -22.05 -12.05
N TRP A 721 -5.35 -21.43 -13.23
CA TRP A 721 -4.22 -20.75 -13.84
C TRP A 721 -4.50 -19.29 -14.10
N ARG A 722 -3.68 -18.44 -13.52
CA ARG A 722 -3.68 -16.99 -13.80
C ARG A 722 -2.29 -16.56 -14.26
N VAL A 723 -2.27 -15.75 -15.30
CA VAL A 723 -1.06 -15.12 -15.82
C VAL A 723 -1.25 -13.61 -15.83
N ASP A 724 -0.39 -12.91 -15.11
CA ASP A 724 -0.31 -11.47 -15.10
C ASP A 724 0.89 -11.03 -15.94
N VAL A 725 0.71 -10.05 -16.81
CA VAL A 725 1.74 -9.51 -17.68
C VAL A 725 1.90 -8.01 -17.49
N ASN A 726 3.15 -7.55 -17.41
CA ASN A 726 3.51 -6.14 -17.42
C ASN A 726 4.70 -5.98 -18.37
N THR A 727 4.44 -5.39 -19.52
CA THR A 727 5.45 -5.18 -20.56
C THR A 727 5.32 -3.82 -21.20
N GLY A 728 6.35 -3.35 -21.82
CA GLY A 728 6.34 -2.14 -22.62
C GLY A 728 7.26 -2.28 -23.83
N TYR A 729 7.08 -1.39 -24.77
CA TYR A 729 7.86 -1.31 -25.99
C TYR A 729 8.24 0.14 -26.28
N ASP A 730 9.52 0.40 -26.42
CA ASP A 730 10.04 1.67 -26.91
C ASP A 730 10.00 1.65 -28.45
N LEU A 731 9.09 2.42 -29.03
CA LEU A 731 8.89 2.44 -30.47
C LEU A 731 10.01 3.16 -31.22
N VAL A 732 10.76 4.03 -30.54
CA VAL A 732 11.87 4.77 -31.15
C VAL A 732 13.11 3.91 -31.23
N ARG A 733 13.46 3.25 -30.12
CA ARG A 733 14.59 2.32 -30.05
C ARG A 733 14.27 0.96 -30.63
N LYS A 734 12.99 0.64 -30.80
CA LYS A 734 12.48 -0.66 -31.26
C LYS A 734 12.87 -1.80 -30.31
N GLU A 735 12.81 -1.54 -29.01
CA GLU A 735 13.22 -2.47 -27.96
C GLU A 735 12.10 -2.70 -26.96
N TRP A 736 12.02 -3.93 -26.46
CA TRP A 736 11.15 -4.26 -25.35
C TRP A 736 11.73 -3.70 -24.05
N THR A 737 10.90 -3.08 -23.25
CA THR A 737 11.26 -2.73 -21.86
C THR A 737 11.28 -3.99 -21.00
N PRO A 738 11.84 -3.95 -19.79
CA PRO A 738 11.77 -5.09 -18.89
C PRO A 738 10.34 -5.62 -18.77
N THR A 739 10.18 -6.89 -19.17
CA THR A 739 8.88 -7.58 -19.20
C THR A 739 8.81 -8.49 -17.98
N GLN A 740 7.76 -8.32 -17.19
CA GLN A 740 7.49 -9.13 -16.01
C GLN A 740 6.26 -9.99 -16.28
N LEU A 741 6.39 -11.28 -16.00
CA LEU A 741 5.33 -12.27 -16.03
C LEU A 741 5.16 -12.84 -14.64
N GLU A 742 3.94 -12.83 -14.12
CA GLU A 742 3.58 -13.50 -12.89
C GLU A 742 2.59 -14.62 -13.24
N ILE A 743 3.00 -15.84 -12.94
CA ILE A 743 2.20 -17.04 -13.23
C ILE A 743 1.78 -17.61 -11.89
N TYR A 744 0.50 -17.75 -11.68
CA TYR A 744 -0.10 -18.40 -10.53
C TYR A 744 -0.79 -19.70 -10.97
N TRP A 745 -0.50 -20.79 -10.26
CA TRP A 745 -1.11 -22.07 -10.49
C TRP A 745 -1.63 -22.67 -9.19
N ASP A 746 -2.93 -22.92 -9.16
CA ASP A 746 -3.62 -23.61 -8.09
C ASP A 746 -3.48 -25.13 -8.25
N LEU A 747 -2.74 -25.75 -7.34
CA LEU A 747 -2.47 -27.18 -7.30
C LEU A 747 -3.31 -27.89 -6.22
N HIS A 748 -4.55 -27.45 -5.99
CA HIS A 748 -5.47 -27.94 -4.97
C HIS A 748 -5.06 -27.50 -3.56
N CYS A 749 -4.20 -28.23 -2.85
CA CYS A 749 -3.68 -27.84 -1.53
C CYS A 749 -2.35 -27.11 -1.57
N TRP A 750 -1.75 -26.95 -2.75
CA TRP A 750 -0.55 -26.18 -3.00
C TRP A 750 -0.84 -25.01 -3.94
N GLU A 751 0.00 -24.03 -3.90
CA GLU A 751 0.03 -22.95 -4.88
C GLU A 751 1.45 -22.74 -5.39
N LEU A 752 1.57 -22.63 -6.70
CA LEU A 752 2.81 -22.27 -7.37
C LEU A 752 2.70 -20.84 -7.88
N SER A 753 3.65 -20.01 -7.51
CA SER A 753 3.83 -18.67 -8.06
C SER A 753 5.19 -18.55 -8.72
N VAL A 754 5.21 -18.07 -9.95
CA VAL A 754 6.42 -17.82 -10.72
C VAL A 754 6.44 -16.36 -11.11
N ASN A 755 7.44 -15.62 -10.65
CA ASN A 755 7.72 -14.26 -11.09
C ASN A 755 8.94 -14.32 -12.01
N TRP A 756 8.72 -14.02 -13.29
CA TRP A 756 9.71 -14.19 -14.33
C TRP A 756 9.91 -12.88 -15.10
N VAL A 757 11.15 -12.46 -15.21
CA VAL A 757 11.58 -11.32 -16.03
C VAL A 757 12.44 -11.86 -17.18
N PRO A 758 11.80 -12.29 -18.32
CA PRO A 758 12.54 -12.85 -19.45
C PRO A 758 13.31 -11.80 -20.25
N ILE A 759 12.84 -10.56 -20.27
CA ILE A 759 13.35 -9.47 -21.10
C ILE A 759 13.70 -8.29 -20.19
N GLY A 760 14.90 -7.76 -20.33
CA GLY A 760 15.41 -6.61 -19.59
C GLY A 760 16.90 -6.74 -19.31
N VAL A 761 17.50 -5.69 -18.74
CA VAL A 761 18.92 -5.64 -18.35
C VAL A 761 19.24 -6.68 -17.27
N ARG A 762 18.26 -6.99 -16.43
CA ARG A 762 18.37 -8.03 -15.39
C ARG A 762 17.27 -9.05 -15.59
N LYS A 763 17.63 -10.21 -16.09
CA LYS A 763 16.73 -11.35 -16.23
C LYS A 763 16.69 -12.08 -14.89
N SER A 764 15.51 -12.45 -14.44
CA SER A 764 15.36 -13.18 -13.18
C SER A 764 14.16 -14.11 -13.22
N ILE A 765 14.26 -15.20 -12.51
CA ILE A 765 13.14 -16.10 -12.26
C ILE A 765 13.09 -16.41 -10.77
N TYR A 766 11.92 -16.18 -10.19
CA TYR A 766 11.60 -16.54 -8.81
C TYR A 766 10.41 -17.46 -8.82
N LEU A 767 10.61 -18.66 -8.32
CA LEU A 767 9.61 -19.70 -8.21
C LEU A 767 9.34 -19.96 -6.74
N ARG A 768 8.10 -20.01 -6.35
CA ARG A 768 7.64 -20.33 -5.01
C ARG A 768 6.51 -21.34 -5.07
N LEU A 769 6.72 -22.47 -4.43
CA LEU A 769 5.72 -23.51 -4.20
C LEU A 769 5.43 -23.57 -2.70
N ASN A 770 4.23 -23.29 -2.28
CA ASN A 770 3.83 -23.34 -0.87
C ASN A 770 2.45 -23.99 -0.69
N ILE A 771 2.17 -24.37 0.55
CA ILE A 771 0.84 -24.84 0.94
C ILE A 771 -0.12 -23.65 1.01
N LYS A 772 -1.36 -23.81 0.52
CA LYS A 772 -2.37 -22.76 0.51
C LYS A 772 -2.88 -22.42 1.90
N ALA A 773 -3.03 -23.41 2.77
CA ALA A 773 -3.57 -23.22 4.10
C ALA A 773 -2.70 -22.26 4.92
N SER A 774 -3.34 -21.33 5.60
CA SER A 774 -2.68 -20.23 6.34
C SER A 774 -1.72 -20.75 7.41
N MET A 775 -2.09 -21.83 8.09
CA MET A 775 -1.30 -22.46 9.15
C MET A 775 0.03 -23.05 8.67
N LEU A 776 0.10 -23.53 7.43
CA LEU A 776 1.25 -24.22 6.85
C LEU A 776 1.89 -23.43 5.70
N LYS A 777 1.53 -22.17 5.51
CA LYS A 777 2.01 -21.34 4.41
C LYS A 777 3.53 -21.12 4.42
N ASP A 778 4.17 -21.26 5.58
CA ASP A 778 5.62 -21.20 5.74
C ASP A 778 6.33 -22.49 5.29
N LEU A 779 5.59 -23.58 5.04
CA LEU A 779 6.11 -24.77 4.38
C LEU A 779 6.14 -24.54 2.87
N LYS A 780 7.28 -24.01 2.41
CA LYS A 780 7.48 -23.55 1.03
C LYS A 780 8.83 -23.99 0.49
N VAL A 781 8.88 -24.15 -0.82
CA VAL A 781 10.12 -24.31 -1.57
C VAL A 781 10.25 -23.08 -2.46
N GLU A 782 11.37 -22.39 -2.34
CA GLU A 782 11.68 -21.20 -3.12
C GLU A 782 12.92 -21.44 -3.97
N TYR A 783 12.83 -21.09 -5.24
CA TYR A 783 13.96 -21.06 -6.16
C TYR A 783 14.10 -19.67 -6.72
N ARG A 784 15.27 -19.07 -6.58
CA ARG A 784 15.58 -17.76 -7.13
C ARG A 784 16.85 -17.88 -7.98
N ASN A 785 16.74 -17.52 -9.23
CA ASN A 785 17.87 -17.30 -10.10
C ASN A 785 17.85 -15.83 -10.55
N ASN A 786 18.80 -15.07 -10.04
CA ASN A 786 19.08 -13.72 -10.50
C ASN A 786 20.30 -13.83 -11.38
N ASN A 787 20.14 -13.85 -12.70
CA ASN A 787 21.25 -13.67 -13.63
C ASN A 787 21.71 -12.21 -13.51
N THR A 788 22.50 -11.94 -12.48
CA THR A 788 23.41 -10.80 -12.43
C THR A 788 24.70 -11.21 -13.10
N ASP A 789 24.60 -11.83 -14.27
CA ASP A 789 25.76 -12.07 -15.07
C ASP A 789 26.28 -10.73 -15.59
N LEU A 790 27.27 -10.27 -14.83
CA LEU A 790 28.49 -9.67 -15.32
C LEU A 790 28.36 -8.43 -16.22
N LEU A 791 28.37 -7.31 -15.58
CA LEU A 791 29.15 -6.19 -16.06
C LEU A 791 30.36 -6.04 -15.11
N PHE A 792 31.41 -6.83 -15.38
CA PHE A 792 32.80 -6.52 -15.09
C PHE A 792 33.51 -6.41 -16.40
#